data_9f8122f30fff245397ce1581a4d0c184
#
_entry.id   9f8122f30fff245397ce1581a4d0c184
#
_cell.length_a   1.000
_cell.length_b   1.000
_cell.length_c   1.000
_cell.angle_alpha   90.00
_cell.angle_beta   90.00
_cell.angle_gamma   90.00
#
_symmetry.space_group_name_H-M   'P 1'
#
loop_
_entity.id
_entity.type
_entity.pdbx_description
1 polymer ?
#
loop_
_entity_poly.entity_id
_entity_poly.type
_entity_poly.pdbx_seq_one_letter_code
_entity_poly.pdbx_strand_id
1 'polypeptide(L)'
;MLVVSVSVAGLVTLAAMTQPSLAPEARHSLLQYVTGKYLLPANCKVQFDWTDPHVVGETMCFTVRFYQRNGQPYPICDTDQFFVEVCQGTRKVVTLNSLGGTDPNNANIAKVKFTVRTAGQYKISVLIGSSHIAGSPFLKTFIPGKMDARRSRLIRPANTVVCSAGAPTLVHIEPRDEFGNACAFGPDDDPVRGYQIDIFDLNGLPVEKLGSALTMAYDKVNSRVTVTALFPEPICLKAIFNYEDQKLPNGDFDIIVLSSSDTTLVHKNIASRKHNICYEAKLISIYGQMKTKPRKVLCYIGPKQITIKELILKFIPKRIATFRLCPSTKFHFLPQNTGQNHGSIFIIDDGSQPRIELASRDRNVIAATFTHFLLKNIGGSETFKDKQDFFYHEVRKFHSHYYHEKLALKVQRDKILESSMKATKGFSVSDWCGNFEVTFQGEQGIDWGGLRREWFELICSALFDPRGGLFCAFHDKRQALVHPNPNRPPNLKLKHFEFAGKVVGKCLYESALGGSYRQLVRARFSRSFLAQLIGLRVHYKYFEQDDPDLYLSKIKYILDTDLDHTDSLELYFVEEVYDSSGQLSKTVELIPNGAKVRVTNATKCQYLDALAQQRLCNNVREEVDSFLKGLNGIIPDNLLSIFDENELELLLCGTGEYSIADFRAHHIVNGNSAEFRRVLGWFWAAISNWNQTEMARLLQFTTGCSQLPPGGFQELNPRFQITAAPTFGNLPTAHTCFNQLCLPDYESYEHFERALLLAISEGTEGFGMV
;
A
#
# COMPACT_ATOMS: atom_id res chain seq x y z
N MET A 1 -76.08 14.14 -5.18
CA MET A 1 -74.88 13.32 -4.76
C MET A 1 -74.16 12.65 -5.94
N LEU A 2 -74.82 12.10 -6.91
CA LEU A 2 -74.16 11.42 -8.06
C LEU A 2 -73.39 12.37 -9.01
N VAL A 3 -73.85 13.59 -9.20
CA VAL A 3 -73.20 14.58 -10.07
C VAL A 3 -71.94 15.12 -9.48
N VAL A 4 -71.86 15.22 -8.15
CA VAL A 4 -70.61 15.67 -7.46
C VAL A 4 -69.54 14.57 -7.45
N SER A 5 -69.95 13.31 -7.38
CA SER A 5 -69.01 12.19 -7.42
C SER A 5 -68.34 11.98 -8.80
N VAL A 6 -69.08 12.25 -9.89
CA VAL A 6 -68.58 12.15 -11.26
C VAL A 6 -67.59 13.29 -11.57
N SER A 7 -67.87 14.50 -11.10
CA SER A 7 -66.96 15.63 -11.30
C SER A 7 -65.65 15.51 -10.49
N VAL A 8 -65.72 14.95 -9.28
CA VAL A 8 -64.56 14.70 -8.46
C VAL A 8 -63.63 13.57 -9.04
N ALA A 9 -64.28 12.50 -9.54
CA ALA A 9 -63.58 11.44 -10.23
C ALA A 9 -62.89 11.93 -11.54
N GLY A 10 -63.59 12.77 -12.31
CA GLY A 10 -63.08 13.39 -13.53
C GLY A 10 -61.92 14.34 -13.27
N LEU A 11 -61.99 15.17 -12.23
CA LEU A 11 -60.97 16.08 -11.85
C LEU A 11 -59.68 15.34 -11.33
N VAL A 12 -59.88 14.25 -10.62
CA VAL A 12 -58.77 13.42 -10.13
C VAL A 12 -58.11 12.65 -11.28
N THR A 13 -58.87 12.17 -12.25
CA THR A 13 -58.36 11.53 -13.45
C THR A 13 -57.61 12.55 -14.34
N LEU A 14 -58.11 13.79 -14.46
CA LEU A 14 -57.43 14.87 -15.17
C LEU A 14 -56.15 15.33 -14.45
N ALA A 15 -56.18 15.44 -13.14
CA ALA A 15 -54.98 15.78 -12.33
C ALA A 15 -53.90 14.68 -12.40
N ALA A 16 -54.30 13.42 -12.46
CA ALA A 16 -53.37 12.31 -12.68
C ALA A 16 -52.79 12.27 -14.10
N MET A 17 -53.52 12.78 -15.10
CA MET A 17 -53.06 12.86 -16.50
C MET A 17 -52.25 14.11 -16.82
N THR A 18 -52.32 15.18 -16.01
CA THR A 18 -51.61 16.45 -16.26
C THR A 18 -50.34 16.63 -15.46
N GLN A 19 -49.93 15.67 -14.64
CA GLN A 19 -48.60 15.67 -14.00
C GLN A 19 -47.75 14.49 -14.51
N PRO A 20 -46.98 14.70 -15.59
CA PRO A 20 -46.13 13.65 -16.16
C PRO A 20 -44.90 13.33 -15.32
N SER A 21 -44.72 13.92 -14.15
CA SER A 21 -43.51 13.81 -13.34
C SER A 21 -43.66 13.16 -11.97
N LEU A 22 -44.83 12.62 -11.64
CA LEU A 22 -44.93 11.74 -10.47
C LEU A 22 -44.39 10.37 -10.87
N ALA A 23 -43.18 10.07 -10.39
CA ALA A 23 -42.59 8.75 -10.52
C ALA A 23 -43.61 7.68 -10.09
N PRO A 24 -43.63 6.50 -10.75
CA PRO A 24 -44.58 5.43 -10.42
C PRO A 24 -44.58 5.01 -8.95
N GLU A 25 -43.56 5.39 -8.23
CA GLU A 25 -43.26 5.08 -6.83
C GLU A 25 -44.13 5.84 -5.80
N ALA A 26 -44.78 6.93 -6.20
CA ALA A 26 -45.61 7.76 -5.32
C ALA A 26 -47.13 7.59 -5.57
N ARG A 27 -47.58 6.37 -5.79
CA ARG A 27 -49.01 6.09 -5.96
C ARG A 27 -49.72 6.08 -4.60
N HIS A 28 -50.19 7.27 -4.17
CA HIS A 28 -51.04 7.40 -2.99
C HIS A 28 -52.47 7.02 -3.34
N SER A 29 -53.17 6.47 -2.37
CA SER A 29 -54.63 6.29 -2.55
C SER A 29 -55.31 7.66 -2.71
N LEU A 30 -56.40 7.71 -3.42
CA LEU A 30 -57.15 8.93 -3.66
C LEU A 30 -57.54 9.65 -2.34
N LEU A 31 -57.83 8.86 -1.32
CA LEU A 31 -58.11 9.35 0.03
C LEU A 31 -56.91 9.99 0.69
N GLN A 32 -55.73 9.37 0.56
CA GLN A 32 -54.46 9.92 1.09
C GLN A 32 -54.10 11.23 0.39
N TYR A 33 -54.29 11.30 -0.92
CA TYR A 33 -54.03 12.52 -1.69
C TYR A 33 -54.94 13.69 -1.28
N VAL A 34 -56.28 13.45 -1.19
CA VAL A 34 -57.24 14.46 -0.80
C VAL A 34 -57.04 14.92 0.66
N THR A 35 -56.73 14.01 1.55
CA THR A 35 -56.51 14.32 2.98
C THR A 35 -55.12 14.85 3.28
N GLY A 36 -54.21 14.83 2.31
CA GLY A 36 -52.81 15.21 2.50
C GLY A 36 -52.04 14.27 3.40
N LYS A 37 -52.49 13.02 3.58
CA LYS A 37 -51.87 12.00 4.44
C LYS A 37 -50.82 11.19 3.67
N TYR A 38 -49.86 11.86 3.06
CA TYR A 38 -48.73 11.24 2.37
C TYR A 38 -47.46 12.02 2.63
N LEU A 39 -46.33 11.33 2.54
CA LEU A 39 -44.99 11.90 2.75
C LEU A 39 -44.73 12.98 1.69
N LEU A 40 -44.40 14.18 2.15
CA LEU A 40 -44.00 15.27 1.26
C LEU A 40 -42.52 15.66 1.55
N PRO A 41 -41.59 15.39 0.67
CA PRO A 41 -40.17 15.71 0.88
C PRO A 41 -39.94 17.17 1.26
N ALA A 42 -40.65 18.10 0.65
CA ALA A 42 -40.55 19.54 0.92
C ALA A 42 -40.95 19.96 2.36
N ASN A 43 -41.68 19.13 3.08
CA ASN A 43 -42.07 19.40 4.47
C ASN A 43 -41.11 18.79 5.48
N CYS A 44 -40.26 17.86 5.05
CA CYS A 44 -39.29 17.18 5.90
C CYS A 44 -38.16 18.13 6.31
N LYS A 45 -37.64 17.98 7.53
CA LYS A 45 -36.64 18.89 8.13
C LYS A 45 -35.42 18.11 8.55
N VAL A 46 -34.24 18.75 8.37
CA VAL A 46 -32.96 18.26 8.89
C VAL A 46 -32.49 19.16 10.02
N GLN A 47 -31.96 18.53 11.05
CA GLN A 47 -31.29 19.19 12.15
C GLN A 47 -29.91 18.57 12.32
N PHE A 48 -28.85 19.38 12.14
CA PHE A 48 -27.48 18.97 12.39
C PHE A 48 -27.12 19.20 13.85
N ASP A 49 -26.43 18.22 14.45
CA ASP A 49 -26.05 18.25 15.86
C ASP A 49 -24.65 18.88 16.04
N TRP A 50 -24.03 19.41 14.97
CA TRP A 50 -22.71 20.06 15.00
C TRP A 50 -22.72 21.45 14.36
N THR A 51 -21.72 22.23 14.71
CA THR A 51 -21.42 23.54 14.10
C THR A 51 -20.48 23.39 12.91
N ASP A 52 -20.62 24.25 11.91
CA ASP A 52 -19.77 24.29 10.72
C ASP A 52 -18.74 25.45 10.85
N PRO A 53 -17.43 25.24 10.64
CA PRO A 53 -16.75 24.01 10.22
C PRO A 53 -16.53 23.00 11.35
N HIS A 54 -16.36 21.72 11.00
CA HIS A 54 -16.11 20.64 11.95
C HIS A 54 -14.85 19.83 11.59
N VAL A 55 -14.27 19.13 12.56
CA VAL A 55 -13.03 18.38 12.38
C VAL A 55 -13.31 17.01 11.72
N VAL A 56 -12.42 16.55 10.83
CA VAL A 56 -12.49 15.20 10.24
C VAL A 56 -12.25 14.11 11.31
N GLY A 57 -12.72 12.90 11.03
CA GLY A 57 -12.49 11.73 11.88
C GLY A 57 -13.55 11.51 12.96
N GLU A 58 -14.28 12.53 13.35
CA GLU A 58 -15.36 12.39 14.32
C GLU A 58 -16.63 11.85 13.66
N THR A 59 -17.44 11.13 14.45
CA THR A 59 -18.74 10.63 13.97
C THR A 59 -19.76 11.73 14.03
N MET A 60 -20.19 12.21 12.87
CA MET A 60 -21.24 13.19 12.72
C MET A 60 -22.62 12.57 12.86
N CYS A 61 -23.53 13.27 13.51
CA CYS A 61 -24.91 12.86 13.64
C CYS A 61 -25.85 14.01 13.22
N PHE A 62 -26.86 13.69 12.45
CA PHE A 62 -27.96 14.61 12.19
C PHE A 62 -29.29 13.86 12.20
N THR A 63 -30.35 14.61 12.46
CA THR A 63 -31.71 14.09 12.61
C THR A 63 -32.55 14.55 11.44
N VAL A 64 -33.26 13.62 10.81
CA VAL A 64 -34.27 13.91 9.78
C VAL A 64 -35.65 13.65 10.37
N ARG A 65 -36.54 14.64 10.27
CA ARG A 65 -37.91 14.55 10.70
C ARG A 65 -38.84 14.54 9.48
N PHE A 66 -39.68 13.53 9.39
CA PHE A 66 -40.58 13.30 8.25
C PHE A 66 -41.97 13.80 8.54
N TYR A 67 -42.54 14.49 7.57
CA TYR A 67 -43.88 15.09 7.67
C TYR A 67 -44.72 14.79 6.44
N GLN A 68 -46.02 14.68 6.69
CA GLN A 68 -47.06 14.62 5.67
C GLN A 68 -47.28 15.99 5.02
N ARG A 69 -47.98 16.02 3.89
CA ARG A 69 -48.41 17.27 3.25
C ARG A 69 -49.24 18.16 4.17
N ASN A 70 -50.06 17.57 5.02
CA ASN A 70 -50.86 18.28 6.00
C ASN A 70 -50.10 18.76 7.24
N GLY A 71 -48.80 18.57 7.30
CA GLY A 71 -47.91 18.98 8.41
C GLY A 71 -47.85 18.02 9.59
N GLN A 72 -48.59 16.92 9.58
CA GLN A 72 -48.56 15.91 10.63
C GLN A 72 -47.29 15.02 10.49
N PRO A 73 -46.78 14.44 11.58
CA PRO A 73 -45.68 13.49 11.53
C PRO A 73 -45.99 12.30 10.60
N TYR A 74 -44.98 11.85 9.85
CA TYR A 74 -45.10 10.71 8.96
C TYR A 74 -44.18 9.58 9.44
N PRO A 75 -44.72 8.39 9.76
CA PRO A 75 -43.88 7.23 10.11
C PRO A 75 -43.20 6.72 8.84
N ILE A 76 -41.90 6.91 8.76
CA ILE A 76 -41.09 6.46 7.63
C ILE A 76 -40.92 4.95 7.64
N CYS A 77 -40.95 4.32 6.47
CA CYS A 77 -40.72 2.89 6.30
C CYS A 77 -39.76 2.61 5.13
N ASP A 78 -39.29 1.37 5.01
CA ASP A 78 -38.29 0.99 4.00
C ASP A 78 -38.79 1.22 2.56
N THR A 79 -40.09 1.17 2.32
CA THR A 79 -40.66 1.43 1.02
C THR A 79 -40.61 2.90 0.57
N ASP A 80 -40.33 3.83 1.50
CA ASP A 80 -40.26 5.27 1.20
C ASP A 80 -38.92 5.68 0.55
N GLN A 81 -38.00 4.74 0.39
CA GLN A 81 -36.70 4.96 -0.30
C GLN A 81 -35.94 6.18 0.23
N PHE A 82 -35.78 6.24 1.54
CA PHE A 82 -34.96 7.26 2.17
C PHE A 82 -33.49 6.95 1.99
N PHE A 83 -32.67 7.92 1.52
CA PHE A 83 -31.22 7.79 1.46
C PHE A 83 -30.51 9.13 1.59
N VAL A 84 -29.26 9.04 2.00
CA VAL A 84 -28.37 10.18 2.20
C VAL A 84 -27.10 9.97 1.39
N GLU A 85 -26.72 10.96 0.60
CA GLU A 85 -25.46 10.99 -0.13
C GLU A 85 -24.57 12.08 0.41
N VAL A 86 -23.32 11.74 0.77
CA VAL A 86 -22.27 12.68 1.19
C VAL A 86 -21.22 12.71 0.10
N CYS A 87 -21.03 13.84 -0.57
CA CYS A 87 -20.14 14.00 -1.70
C CYS A 87 -19.08 15.07 -1.45
N GLN A 88 -17.86 14.83 -1.91
CA GLN A 88 -16.80 15.83 -2.00
C GLN A 88 -16.51 16.11 -3.48
N GLY A 89 -16.89 17.27 -3.98
CA GLY A 89 -16.90 17.56 -5.41
C GLY A 89 -17.77 16.57 -6.18
N THR A 90 -17.21 15.88 -7.16
CA THR A 90 -17.89 14.82 -7.95
C THR A 90 -17.81 13.44 -7.30
N ARG A 91 -17.00 13.29 -6.25
CA ARG A 91 -16.75 12.01 -5.57
C ARG A 91 -17.78 11.77 -4.48
N LYS A 92 -18.55 10.69 -4.59
CA LYS A 92 -19.39 10.20 -3.48
C LYS A 92 -18.47 9.56 -2.43
N VAL A 93 -18.59 10.01 -1.19
CA VAL A 93 -17.76 9.53 -0.08
C VAL A 93 -18.53 8.54 0.77
N VAL A 94 -19.81 8.82 0.99
CA VAL A 94 -20.70 7.95 1.77
C VAL A 94 -22.06 7.94 1.10
N THR A 95 -22.68 6.77 1.03
CA THR A 95 -24.11 6.62 0.71
C THR A 95 -24.75 5.76 1.77
N LEU A 96 -25.76 6.28 2.44
CA LEU A 96 -26.48 5.61 3.51
C LEU A 96 -27.91 5.32 3.05
N ASN A 97 -28.25 4.04 2.97
CA ASN A 97 -29.57 3.56 2.59
C ASN A 97 -30.18 2.82 3.78
N SER A 98 -30.43 3.45 4.89
CA SER A 98 -31.04 2.68 5.96
C SER A 98 -31.85 3.50 6.93
N LEU A 99 -32.99 2.97 7.27
CA LEU A 99 -33.79 3.31 8.42
C LEU A 99 -33.26 2.69 9.72
N GLY A 100 -32.07 2.10 9.70
CA GLY A 100 -31.43 1.47 10.88
C GLY A 100 -31.18 2.41 12.07
N GLY A 101 -31.62 3.65 11.98
CA GLY A 101 -31.60 4.67 13.03
C GLY A 101 -32.96 5.29 13.32
N THR A 102 -34.07 4.67 12.94
CA THR A 102 -35.39 5.15 13.40
C THR A 102 -35.49 4.98 14.92
N ASP A 103 -35.93 6.04 15.59
CA ASP A 103 -36.20 5.99 17.02
C ASP A 103 -37.39 5.01 17.25
N PRO A 104 -37.21 3.94 18.06
CA PRO A 104 -38.27 2.97 18.32
C PRO A 104 -39.54 3.61 18.87
N ASN A 105 -39.44 4.76 19.51
CA ASN A 105 -40.58 5.49 20.09
C ASN A 105 -41.15 6.58 19.16
N ASN A 106 -40.39 6.93 18.08
CA ASN A 106 -40.78 7.99 17.16
C ASN A 106 -40.47 7.62 15.72
N ALA A 107 -41.32 6.83 15.10
CA ALA A 107 -41.16 6.34 13.74
C ALA A 107 -41.04 7.44 12.65
N ASN A 108 -41.30 8.71 12.98
CA ASN A 108 -41.14 9.84 12.07
C ASN A 108 -39.74 10.52 12.16
N ILE A 109 -38.81 9.93 12.88
CA ILE A 109 -37.43 10.47 13.10
C ILE A 109 -36.41 9.44 12.68
N ALA A 110 -35.52 9.82 11.78
CA ALA A 110 -34.32 9.04 11.47
C ALA A 110 -33.07 9.79 11.94
N LYS A 111 -32.18 9.07 12.63
CA LYS A 111 -30.85 9.55 13.03
C LYS A 111 -29.81 8.98 12.06
N VAL A 112 -29.10 9.88 11.38
CA VAL A 112 -28.09 9.53 10.40
C VAL A 112 -26.71 9.78 11.01
N LYS A 113 -25.86 8.77 10.99
CA LYS A 113 -24.48 8.84 11.48
C LYS A 113 -23.51 8.56 10.33
N PHE A 114 -22.46 9.35 10.21
CA PHE A 114 -21.39 9.14 9.23
C PHE A 114 -20.09 9.75 9.72
N THR A 115 -18.97 9.35 9.09
CA THR A 115 -17.63 9.88 9.38
C THR A 115 -16.95 10.23 8.07
N VAL A 116 -16.26 11.36 8.02
CA VAL A 116 -15.40 11.77 6.90
C VAL A 116 -13.96 11.88 7.38
N ARG A 117 -13.02 11.44 6.55
CA ARG A 117 -11.59 11.43 6.87
C ARG A 117 -10.77 12.42 6.04
N THR A 118 -11.33 12.93 4.94
CA THR A 118 -10.67 13.90 4.08
C THR A 118 -11.21 15.29 4.37
N ALA A 119 -10.33 16.25 4.63
CA ALA A 119 -10.73 17.64 4.84
C ALA A 119 -11.23 18.29 3.54
N GLY A 120 -12.14 19.24 3.67
CA GLY A 120 -12.68 19.97 2.53
C GLY A 120 -14.17 20.23 2.64
N GLN A 121 -14.75 20.74 1.57
CA GLN A 121 -16.18 21.03 1.48
C GLN A 121 -16.97 19.83 1.00
N TYR A 122 -18.04 19.50 1.71
CA TYR A 122 -18.93 18.38 1.43
C TYR A 122 -20.34 18.86 1.14
N LYS A 123 -20.97 18.17 0.19
CA LYS A 123 -22.37 18.31 -0.16
C LYS A 123 -23.14 17.13 0.41
N ILE A 124 -24.07 17.39 1.34
CA ILE A 124 -24.91 16.38 1.96
C ILE A 124 -26.29 16.47 1.31
N SER A 125 -26.64 15.46 0.51
CA SER A 125 -27.95 15.34 -0.13
C SER A 125 -28.79 14.35 0.66
N VAL A 126 -29.96 14.78 1.08
CA VAL A 126 -30.96 13.97 1.78
C VAL A 126 -32.15 13.83 0.87
N LEU A 127 -32.51 12.59 0.49
CA LEU A 127 -33.46 12.29 -0.56
C LEU A 127 -34.51 11.30 -0.08
N ILE A 128 -35.70 11.42 -0.65
CA ILE A 128 -36.81 10.46 -0.57
C ILE A 128 -37.15 10.12 -2.02
N GLY A 129 -36.88 8.88 -2.43
CA GLY A 129 -36.88 8.52 -3.86
C GLY A 129 -35.85 9.37 -4.63
N SER A 130 -36.33 10.07 -5.68
CA SER A 130 -35.50 10.99 -6.47
C SER A 130 -35.57 12.45 -5.99
N SER A 131 -36.36 12.76 -4.96
CA SER A 131 -36.68 14.13 -4.53
C SER A 131 -35.86 14.53 -3.30
N HIS A 132 -35.24 15.71 -3.36
CA HIS A 132 -34.59 16.32 -2.21
C HIS A 132 -35.61 16.79 -1.17
N ILE A 133 -35.28 16.63 0.11
CA ILE A 133 -36.07 17.25 1.19
C ILE A 133 -35.77 18.74 1.31
N ALA A 134 -36.53 19.46 2.14
CA ALA A 134 -36.37 20.90 2.31
C ALA A 134 -34.94 21.29 2.72
N GLY A 135 -34.35 22.22 1.98
CA GLY A 135 -32.99 22.70 2.21
C GLY A 135 -31.84 21.80 1.69
N SER A 136 -32.14 20.58 1.26
CA SER A 136 -31.17 19.70 0.65
C SER A 136 -30.88 20.14 -0.81
N PRO A 137 -29.57 20.10 -1.25
CA PRO A 137 -28.39 19.64 -0.56
C PRO A 137 -27.77 20.69 0.39
N PHE A 138 -27.21 20.21 1.49
CA PHE A 138 -26.52 21.05 2.48
C PHE A 138 -25.02 21.07 2.22
N LEU A 139 -24.40 22.24 2.28
CA LEU A 139 -22.95 22.39 2.22
C LEU A 139 -22.39 22.41 3.64
N LYS A 140 -21.37 21.57 3.89
CA LYS A 140 -20.67 21.47 5.18
C LYS A 140 -19.17 21.43 4.95
N THR A 141 -18.42 22.07 5.83
CA THR A 141 -16.96 22.16 5.74
C THR A 141 -16.33 21.33 6.85
N PHE A 142 -15.42 20.44 6.47
CA PHE A 142 -14.63 19.68 7.41
C PHE A 142 -13.17 20.12 7.32
N ILE A 143 -12.59 20.45 8.47
CA ILE A 143 -11.20 20.91 8.60
C ILE A 143 -10.32 19.76 9.07
N PRO A 144 -9.00 19.80 8.80
CA PRO A 144 -8.05 18.84 9.31
C PRO A 144 -8.09 18.73 10.83
N GLY A 145 -7.75 17.56 11.35
CA GLY A 145 -7.55 17.33 12.78
C GLY A 145 -6.23 17.95 13.28
N LYS A 146 -5.89 17.64 14.53
CA LYS A 146 -4.59 17.99 15.09
C LYS A 146 -3.47 17.32 14.31
N MET A 147 -2.31 17.96 14.26
CA MET A 147 -1.13 17.41 13.65
C MET A 147 -0.72 16.09 14.33
N ASP A 148 -0.46 15.08 13.53
CA ASP A 148 0.12 13.78 13.94
C ASP A 148 1.58 13.72 13.46
N ALA A 149 2.50 13.58 14.41
CA ALA A 149 3.93 13.45 14.10
C ALA A 149 4.23 12.29 13.16
N ARG A 150 3.51 11.17 13.28
CA ARG A 150 3.71 9.96 12.45
C ARG A 150 3.30 10.13 10.99
N ARG A 151 2.40 11.07 10.70
CA ARG A 151 1.90 11.38 9.36
C ARG A 151 2.60 12.57 8.72
N SER A 152 3.12 13.46 9.54
CA SER A 152 3.92 14.61 9.08
C SER A 152 5.28 14.15 8.57
N ARG A 153 5.82 14.82 7.59
CA ARG A 153 7.06 14.37 6.94
C ARG A 153 7.93 15.53 6.48
N LEU A 154 9.22 15.26 6.41
CA LEU A 154 10.17 16.10 5.69
C LEU A 154 9.99 15.90 4.18
N ILE A 155 9.93 17.00 3.42
CA ILE A 155 9.73 16.95 1.96
C ILE A 155 10.93 16.38 1.22
N ARG A 156 12.11 16.31 1.85
CA ARG A 156 13.31 15.70 1.26
C ARG A 156 13.68 14.44 2.04
N PRO A 157 13.47 13.26 1.47
CA PRO A 157 13.76 11.99 2.14
C PRO A 157 15.21 11.53 2.01
N ALA A 158 16.14 12.36 1.53
CA ALA A 158 17.56 12.01 1.60
C ALA A 158 18.00 11.99 3.08
N ASN A 159 18.67 10.91 3.50
CA ASN A 159 19.21 10.79 4.85
C ASN A 159 20.38 11.75 5.13
N THR A 160 20.65 12.66 4.20
CA THR A 160 21.74 13.63 4.29
C THR A 160 21.28 14.95 3.69
N VAL A 161 21.42 16.04 4.46
CA VAL A 161 21.21 17.40 4.00
C VAL A 161 22.56 18.05 3.75
N VAL A 162 22.77 18.56 2.54
CA VAL A 162 24.02 19.21 2.13
C VAL A 162 23.83 20.71 2.22
N CYS A 163 24.63 21.36 3.07
CA CYS A 163 24.67 22.82 3.24
C CYS A 163 26.01 23.36 2.75
N SER A 164 26.05 24.64 2.42
CA SER A 164 27.31 25.37 2.18
C SER A 164 27.54 26.35 3.34
N ALA A 165 28.74 26.44 3.84
CA ALA A 165 29.09 27.39 4.91
C ALA A 165 28.79 28.83 4.48
N GLY A 166 28.09 29.57 5.35
CA GLY A 166 27.68 30.96 5.08
C GLY A 166 26.50 31.13 4.14
N ALA A 167 25.88 30.04 3.64
CA ALA A 167 24.71 30.10 2.76
C ALA A 167 23.49 29.40 3.40
N PRO A 168 22.28 30.01 3.32
CA PRO A 168 21.08 29.41 3.87
C PRO A 168 20.65 28.17 3.06
N THR A 169 20.28 27.10 3.77
CA THR A 169 19.69 25.90 3.20
C THR A 169 18.29 25.70 3.78
N LEU A 170 17.32 25.42 2.93
CA LEU A 170 15.92 25.27 3.32
C LEU A 170 15.54 23.78 3.39
N VAL A 171 14.90 23.43 4.51
CA VAL A 171 14.26 22.12 4.70
C VAL A 171 12.79 22.37 5.01
N HIS A 172 11.90 21.62 4.36
CA HIS A 172 10.46 21.80 4.52
C HIS A 172 9.83 20.60 5.22
N ILE A 173 8.87 20.88 6.09
CA ILE A 173 8.05 19.90 6.79
C ILE A 173 6.59 20.12 6.38
N GLU A 174 5.90 19.07 5.98
CA GLU A 174 4.45 19.08 5.74
C GLU A 174 3.74 18.59 7.00
N PRO A 175 3.08 19.49 7.77
CA PRO A 175 2.24 19.09 8.90
C PRO A 175 1.00 18.35 8.37
N ARG A 176 0.71 17.17 8.91
CA ARG A 176 -0.46 16.38 8.53
C ARG A 176 -1.15 15.82 9.76
N ASP A 177 -2.50 15.69 9.67
CA ASP A 177 -3.28 15.03 10.70
C ASP A 177 -3.17 13.49 10.59
N GLU A 178 -3.82 12.75 11.49
CA GLU A 178 -3.82 11.29 11.53
C GLU A 178 -4.35 10.64 10.23
N PHE A 179 -5.18 11.35 9.46
CA PHE A 179 -5.73 10.90 8.18
C PHE A 179 -4.87 11.33 6.98
N GLY A 180 -3.82 12.10 7.20
CA GLY A 180 -2.92 12.60 6.17
C GLY A 180 -3.39 13.89 5.48
N ASN A 181 -4.38 14.61 6.02
CA ASN A 181 -4.76 15.92 5.52
C ASN A 181 -3.71 16.95 5.88
N ALA A 182 -3.45 17.90 4.99
CA ALA A 182 -2.56 19.02 5.27
C ALA A 182 -3.18 19.92 6.36
N CYS A 183 -2.49 20.10 7.48
CA CYS A 183 -2.97 20.94 8.57
C CYS A 183 -2.93 22.42 8.16
N ALA A 184 -4.03 23.12 8.40
CA ALA A 184 -4.12 24.55 8.26
C ALA A 184 -4.16 25.17 9.67
N PHE A 185 -3.33 26.18 9.90
CA PHE A 185 -3.22 26.86 11.19
C PHE A 185 -3.92 28.23 11.12
N GLY A 186 -4.68 28.54 12.16
CA GLY A 186 -5.38 29.80 12.28
C GLY A 186 -4.43 30.96 12.61
N PRO A 187 -4.95 32.21 12.68
CA PRO A 187 -4.13 33.38 13.00
C PRO A 187 -3.55 33.35 14.42
N ASP A 188 -4.23 32.67 15.34
CA ASP A 188 -3.87 32.57 16.75
C ASP A 188 -3.03 31.32 17.08
N ASP A 189 -2.87 30.43 16.11
CA ASP A 189 -2.07 29.20 16.25
C ASP A 189 -0.59 29.51 16.00
N ASP A 190 0.29 28.97 16.83
CA ASP A 190 1.72 28.93 16.58
C ASP A 190 2.14 27.59 15.98
N PRO A 191 2.19 27.48 14.64
CA PRO A 191 2.47 26.22 13.97
C PRO A 191 3.88 25.67 14.23
N VAL A 192 4.76 26.48 14.78
CA VAL A 192 6.17 26.14 15.01
C VAL A 192 6.41 25.63 16.43
N ARG A 193 5.52 25.95 17.37
CA ARG A 193 5.70 25.74 18.81
C ARG A 193 5.97 24.27 19.20
N GLY A 194 5.38 23.30 18.50
CA GLY A 194 5.55 21.89 18.84
C GLY A 194 6.81 21.25 18.27
N TYR A 195 7.54 21.94 17.38
CA TYR A 195 8.72 21.39 16.74
C TYR A 195 9.98 21.65 17.56
N GLN A 196 10.80 20.59 17.64
CA GLN A 196 12.11 20.61 18.27
C GLN A 196 13.14 19.97 17.35
N ILE A 197 14.31 20.59 17.26
CA ILE A 197 15.44 20.08 16.48
C ILE A 197 16.61 19.87 17.43
N ASP A 198 16.99 18.62 17.61
CA ASP A 198 18.14 18.24 18.39
C ASP A 198 19.33 18.04 17.45
N ILE A 199 20.43 18.75 17.73
CA ILE A 199 21.67 18.66 16.94
C ILE A 199 22.76 18.03 17.77
N PHE A 200 23.43 17.05 17.16
CA PHE A 200 24.52 16.31 17.77
C PHE A 200 25.77 16.38 16.88
N ASP A 201 26.93 16.35 17.51
CA ASP A 201 28.18 16.11 16.80
C ASP A 201 28.30 14.62 16.37
N LEU A 202 29.36 14.26 15.67
CA LEU A 202 29.60 12.89 15.26
C LEU A 202 29.88 11.92 16.42
N ASN A 203 30.19 12.44 17.63
CA ASN A 203 30.35 11.66 18.85
C ASN A 203 29.04 11.43 19.61
N GLY A 204 27.95 12.03 19.12
CA GLY A 204 26.65 11.98 19.78
C GLY A 204 26.48 12.98 20.93
N LEU A 205 27.37 13.98 21.05
CA LEU A 205 27.26 15.03 22.06
C LEU A 205 26.36 16.17 21.53
N PRO A 206 25.42 16.67 22.32
CA PRO A 206 24.58 17.80 21.93
C PRO A 206 25.42 19.06 21.64
N VAL A 207 25.06 19.79 20.59
CA VAL A 207 25.75 21.00 20.18
C VAL A 207 24.86 22.21 20.45
N GLU A 208 24.86 22.71 21.70
CA GLU A 208 23.98 23.80 22.16
C GLU A 208 24.23 25.14 21.45
N LYS A 209 25.47 25.40 21.01
CA LYS A 209 25.86 26.69 20.40
C LYS A 209 25.31 26.91 18.99
N LEU A 210 24.73 25.89 18.35
CA LEU A 210 24.20 25.97 16.98
C LEU A 210 22.67 26.19 16.92
N GLY A 211 22.00 26.35 18.05
CA GLY A 211 20.55 26.65 18.07
C GLY A 211 20.16 27.90 17.29
N SER A 212 21.06 28.92 17.22
CA SER A 212 20.84 30.12 16.40
C SER A 212 21.09 29.91 14.89
N ALA A 213 21.69 28.78 14.49
CA ALA A 213 21.91 28.46 13.09
C ALA A 213 20.66 27.89 12.39
N LEU A 214 19.63 27.55 13.15
CA LEU A 214 18.37 27.02 12.66
C LEU A 214 17.23 27.96 13.05
N THR A 215 16.49 28.42 12.05
CA THR A 215 15.27 29.22 12.26
C THR A 215 14.10 28.53 11.59
N MET A 216 12.93 28.54 12.25
CA MET A 216 11.71 27.95 11.73
C MET A 216 10.66 29.01 11.47
N ALA A 217 9.95 28.89 10.36
CA ALA A 217 8.84 29.77 10.02
C ALA A 217 7.74 28.95 9.29
N TYR A 218 6.49 29.34 9.51
CA TYR A 218 5.36 28.74 8.81
C TYR A 218 5.05 29.49 7.51
N ASP A 219 5.07 28.76 6.41
CA ASP A 219 4.67 29.24 5.09
C ASP A 219 3.17 28.98 4.88
N LYS A 220 2.35 30.03 5.10
CA LYS A 220 0.89 29.96 4.96
C LYS A 220 0.42 29.62 3.54
N VAL A 221 1.19 29.99 2.53
CA VAL A 221 0.80 29.79 1.13
C VAL A 221 0.88 28.30 0.76
N ASN A 222 1.93 27.64 1.22
CA ASN A 222 2.19 26.24 0.92
C ASN A 222 1.81 25.30 2.08
N SER A 223 1.23 25.80 3.17
CA SER A 223 0.83 25.03 4.37
C SER A 223 1.96 24.13 4.88
N ARG A 224 3.17 24.69 5.02
CA ARG A 224 4.36 23.94 5.44
C ARG A 224 5.23 24.74 6.41
N VAL A 225 5.94 24.03 7.28
CA VAL A 225 6.98 24.63 8.12
C VAL A 225 8.30 24.61 7.35
N THR A 226 8.94 25.75 7.26
CA THR A 226 10.25 25.92 6.60
C THR A 226 11.31 26.12 7.66
N VAL A 227 12.29 25.23 7.67
CA VAL A 227 13.49 25.33 8.50
C VAL A 227 14.61 25.91 7.64
N THR A 228 15.14 27.04 8.06
CA THR A 228 16.32 27.66 7.43
C THR A 228 17.54 27.31 8.25
N ALA A 229 18.49 26.61 7.63
CA ALA A 229 19.75 26.22 8.22
C ALA A 229 20.89 27.13 7.68
N LEU A 230 21.57 27.86 8.56
CA LEU A 230 22.69 28.74 8.23
C LEU A 230 23.88 28.45 9.15
N PHE A 231 24.85 27.72 8.66
CA PHE A 231 26.04 27.36 9.40
C PHE A 231 27.23 28.22 8.96
N PRO A 232 27.97 28.85 9.89
CA PRO A 232 29.09 29.73 9.52
C PRO A 232 30.33 28.97 9.05
N GLU A 233 30.54 27.73 9.55
CA GLU A 233 31.73 26.95 9.32
C GLU A 233 31.44 25.54 8.79
N PRO A 234 32.39 24.93 8.06
CA PRO A 234 32.24 23.56 7.59
C PRO A 234 32.21 22.58 8.77
N ILE A 235 31.16 21.78 8.86
CA ILE A 235 30.97 20.79 9.94
C ILE A 235 30.10 19.63 9.48
N CYS A 236 30.24 18.48 10.12
CA CYS A 236 29.32 17.34 9.96
C CYS A 236 28.59 17.14 11.28
N LEU A 237 27.26 17.07 11.20
CA LEU A 237 26.36 16.99 12.34
C LEU A 237 25.30 15.92 12.10
N LYS A 238 24.64 15.49 13.17
CA LYS A 238 23.40 14.71 13.13
C LYS A 238 22.27 15.57 13.63
N ALA A 239 21.12 15.50 12.99
CA ALA A 239 19.92 16.19 13.40
C ALA A 239 18.77 15.20 13.60
N ILE A 240 17.99 15.44 14.64
CA ILE A 240 16.75 14.72 14.94
C ILE A 240 15.63 15.75 15.04
N PHE A 241 14.62 15.60 14.18
CA PHE A 241 13.41 16.41 14.23
C PHE A 241 12.33 15.69 15.01
N ASN A 242 11.81 16.38 16.02
CA ASN A 242 10.71 15.92 16.86
C ASN A 242 9.53 16.90 16.77
N TYR A 243 8.34 16.41 17.04
CA TYR A 243 7.13 17.18 17.29
C TYR A 243 6.47 16.63 18.56
N GLU A 244 6.29 17.47 19.59
CA GLU A 244 5.75 17.07 20.90
C GLU A 244 6.38 15.76 21.41
N ASP A 245 7.72 15.72 21.48
CA ASP A 245 8.54 14.59 21.92
C ASP A 245 8.44 13.32 21.03
N GLN A 246 7.74 13.37 19.90
CA GLN A 246 7.69 12.28 18.93
C GLN A 246 8.58 12.58 17.72
N LYS A 247 9.45 11.63 17.37
CA LYS A 247 10.31 11.74 16.21
C LYS A 247 9.48 11.71 14.92
N LEU A 248 9.74 12.66 14.02
CA LEU A 248 9.12 12.68 12.69
C LEU A 248 9.64 11.54 11.82
N PRO A 249 8.82 10.96 10.93
CA PRO A 249 9.28 10.08 9.87
C PRO A 249 10.38 10.76 9.05
N ASN A 250 11.48 10.04 8.80
CA ASN A 250 12.68 10.60 8.16
C ASN A 250 13.27 11.84 8.85
N GLY A 251 12.92 12.08 10.11
CA GLY A 251 13.43 13.18 10.93
C GLY A 251 14.85 12.97 11.45
N ASP A 252 15.50 11.85 11.16
CA ASP A 252 16.88 11.52 11.56
C ASP A 252 17.78 11.54 10.33
N PHE A 253 18.66 12.51 10.25
CA PHE A 253 19.52 12.67 9.08
C PHE A 253 20.84 13.35 9.44
N ASP A 254 21.84 13.13 8.57
CA ASP A 254 23.13 13.80 8.68
C ASP A 254 23.10 15.15 7.98
N ILE A 255 23.76 16.14 8.55
CA ILE A 255 24.01 17.45 7.95
C ILE A 255 25.48 17.54 7.57
N ILE A 256 25.77 17.81 6.30
CA ILE A 256 27.12 18.08 5.81
C ILE A 256 27.18 19.56 5.43
N VAL A 257 27.95 20.34 6.15
CA VAL A 257 28.24 21.72 5.80
C VAL A 257 29.58 21.76 5.06
N LEU A 258 29.54 22.09 3.78
CA LEU A 258 30.73 22.15 2.92
C LEU A 258 31.44 23.49 3.03
N SER A 259 32.78 23.47 2.90
CA SER A 259 33.58 24.66 2.70
C SER A 259 33.28 25.28 1.31
N SER A 260 33.66 26.54 1.08
CA SER A 260 33.50 27.18 -0.24
C SER A 260 34.26 26.44 -1.33
N SER A 261 35.44 25.91 -1.02
CA SER A 261 36.23 25.10 -1.95
C SER A 261 35.56 23.78 -2.30
N ASP A 262 35.02 23.07 -1.29
CA ASP A 262 34.32 21.81 -1.50
C ASP A 262 32.99 22.02 -2.25
N THR A 263 32.26 23.07 -1.93
CA THR A 263 31.03 23.47 -2.64
C THR A 263 31.32 23.67 -4.14
N THR A 264 32.39 24.43 -4.45
CA THR A 264 32.83 24.65 -5.83
C THR A 264 33.20 23.35 -6.52
N LEU A 265 33.92 22.47 -5.82
CA LEU A 265 34.30 21.17 -6.34
C LEU A 265 33.08 20.27 -6.61
N VAL A 266 32.12 20.22 -5.71
CA VAL A 266 30.85 19.49 -5.89
C VAL A 266 30.11 20.02 -7.11
N HIS A 267 29.93 21.35 -7.23
CA HIS A 267 29.27 21.95 -8.39
C HIS A 267 29.99 21.66 -9.71
N LYS A 268 31.33 21.72 -9.73
CA LYS A 268 32.14 21.35 -10.90
C LYS A 268 31.92 19.88 -11.28
N ASN A 269 31.91 18.99 -10.29
CA ASN A 269 31.71 17.57 -10.51
C ASN A 269 30.32 17.26 -11.05
N ILE A 270 29.29 17.94 -10.54
CA ILE A 270 27.91 17.79 -10.98
C ILE A 270 27.69 18.36 -12.39
N ALA A 271 28.33 19.47 -12.71
CA ALA A 271 28.25 20.10 -14.03
C ALA A 271 29.08 19.36 -15.10
N SER A 272 30.01 18.52 -14.66
CA SER A 272 30.86 17.73 -15.57
C SER A 272 30.01 16.76 -16.38
N ARG A 273 30.07 16.87 -17.72
CA ARG A 273 29.47 15.89 -18.64
C ARG A 273 30.22 14.54 -18.64
N LYS A 274 31.39 14.47 -18.01
CA LYS A 274 32.15 13.25 -17.82
C LYS A 274 31.54 12.48 -16.66
N HIS A 275 30.90 11.40 -16.98
CA HIS A 275 30.09 10.60 -16.07
C HIS A 275 30.87 9.76 -15.05
N ASN A 276 32.20 9.87 -15.00
CA ASN A 276 33.03 9.12 -14.04
C ASN A 276 33.88 10.10 -13.23
N ILE A 277 33.44 10.36 -12.01
CA ILE A 277 34.19 11.16 -11.04
C ILE A 277 34.97 10.17 -10.16
N CYS A 278 36.25 10.39 -10.02
CA CYS A 278 37.15 9.49 -9.29
C CYS A 278 37.72 10.17 -8.03
N TYR A 279 37.59 9.49 -6.91
CA TYR A 279 38.15 9.91 -5.63
C TYR A 279 39.10 8.86 -5.07
N GLU A 280 40.16 9.30 -4.41
CA GLU A 280 41.03 8.40 -3.66
C GLU A 280 40.48 8.12 -2.26
N ALA A 281 40.46 6.86 -1.87
CA ALA A 281 40.08 6.42 -0.55
C ALA A 281 40.97 5.27 -0.07
N LYS A 282 40.97 5.01 1.24
CA LYS A 282 41.59 3.82 1.83
C LYS A 282 40.48 2.92 2.35
N LEU A 283 40.50 1.66 1.96
CA LEU A 283 39.57 0.67 2.48
C LEU A 283 40.01 0.23 3.86
N ILE A 284 39.18 0.43 4.87
CA ILE A 284 39.45 0.09 6.28
C ILE A 284 38.87 -1.28 6.61
N SER A 285 37.57 -1.47 6.38
CA SER A 285 36.93 -2.75 6.66
C SER A 285 35.87 -3.10 5.61
N ILE A 286 35.56 -4.41 5.53
CA ILE A 286 34.43 -4.97 4.83
C ILE A 286 33.77 -5.94 5.82
N TYR A 287 32.44 -5.87 6.01
CA TYR A 287 31.72 -6.70 6.98
C TYR A 287 32.15 -6.54 8.44
N GLY A 288 32.73 -5.40 8.80
CA GLY A 288 33.32 -5.22 10.15
C GLY A 288 34.62 -5.96 10.37
N GLN A 289 35.13 -6.73 9.39
CA GLN A 289 36.45 -7.35 9.45
C GLN A 289 37.51 -6.33 9.12
N MET A 290 38.20 -5.85 10.15
CA MET A 290 39.31 -4.91 9.98
C MET A 290 40.46 -5.55 9.16
N LYS A 291 40.89 -4.87 8.11
CA LYS A 291 42.05 -5.27 7.35
C LYS A 291 43.30 -4.81 8.09
N THR A 292 44.24 -5.72 8.29
CA THR A 292 45.51 -5.45 8.99
C THR A 292 46.34 -4.32 8.36
N LYS A 293 46.12 -4.04 7.07
CA LYS A 293 46.67 -2.87 6.36
C LYS A 293 45.60 -2.23 5.46
N PRO A 294 45.30 -0.93 5.66
CA PRO A 294 44.40 -0.21 4.77
C PRO A 294 44.88 -0.23 3.32
N ARG A 295 44.01 -0.59 2.39
CA ARG A 295 44.34 -0.61 0.96
C ARG A 295 43.89 0.66 0.28
N LYS A 296 44.77 1.26 -0.55
CA LYS A 296 44.35 2.35 -1.43
C LYS A 296 43.35 1.83 -2.46
N VAL A 297 42.24 2.49 -2.59
CA VAL A 297 41.16 2.20 -3.55
C VAL A 297 40.76 3.46 -4.28
N LEU A 298 40.22 3.32 -5.47
CA LEU A 298 39.66 4.40 -6.23
C LEU A 298 38.13 4.27 -6.22
N CYS A 299 37.48 5.31 -5.77
CA CYS A 299 36.02 5.41 -5.67
C CYS A 299 35.50 6.16 -6.88
N TYR A 300 34.74 5.50 -7.74
CA TYR A 300 34.14 6.11 -8.92
C TYR A 300 32.63 6.32 -8.71
N ILE A 301 32.16 7.53 -8.95
CA ILE A 301 30.74 7.85 -9.06
C ILE A 301 30.43 8.01 -10.55
N GLY A 302 29.56 7.19 -11.07
CA GLY A 302 29.20 7.25 -12.48
C GLY A 302 27.78 6.75 -12.74
N PRO A 303 27.06 7.36 -13.67
CA PRO A 303 25.79 6.82 -14.13
C PRO A 303 26.06 5.52 -14.89
N LYS A 304 25.32 4.48 -14.57
CA LYS A 304 25.22 3.30 -15.42
C LYS A 304 23.95 3.47 -16.25
N GLN A 305 24.12 3.47 -17.57
CA GLN A 305 22.96 3.35 -18.48
C GLN A 305 22.42 1.93 -18.39
N ILE A 306 21.65 1.70 -17.36
CA ILE A 306 20.68 0.62 -17.34
C ILE A 306 19.33 1.30 -17.51
N THR A 307 18.33 0.52 -17.85
CA THR A 307 16.92 0.89 -18.08
C THR A 307 16.33 1.81 -16.99
N ILE A 308 16.95 1.85 -15.81
CA ILE A 308 16.64 2.75 -14.70
C ILE A 308 17.78 3.75 -14.54
N LYS A 309 17.48 4.96 -14.07
CA LYS A 309 18.45 6.00 -13.68
C LYS A 309 19.26 5.54 -12.45
N GLU A 310 20.13 4.58 -12.63
CA GLU A 310 21.04 4.12 -11.58
C GLU A 310 22.37 4.85 -11.65
N LEU A 311 22.86 5.31 -10.51
CA LEU A 311 24.23 5.74 -10.31
C LEU A 311 24.94 4.67 -9.50
N ILE A 312 26.18 4.36 -9.88
CA ILE A 312 26.96 3.31 -9.28
C ILE A 312 28.22 3.89 -8.68
N LEU A 313 28.48 3.52 -7.44
CA LEU A 313 29.74 3.73 -6.78
C LEU A 313 30.62 2.48 -6.96
N LYS A 314 31.71 2.59 -7.70
CA LYS A 314 32.63 1.49 -7.98
C LYS A 314 33.95 1.69 -7.27
N PHE A 315 34.51 0.59 -6.78
CA PHE A 315 35.81 0.53 -6.15
C PHE A 315 36.80 -0.32 -6.98
N ILE A 316 37.97 0.24 -7.31
CA ILE A 316 39.04 -0.41 -8.08
C ILE A 316 40.27 -0.48 -7.18
N PRO A 317 41.20 -1.50 -7.26
CA PRO A 317 41.51 -2.29 -8.44
C PRO A 317 40.71 -3.57 -8.65
N LYS A 318 40.05 -4.07 -7.66
CA LYS A 318 39.08 -5.19 -7.85
C LYS A 318 37.69 -4.66 -7.59
N ARG A 319 36.68 -5.18 -8.25
CA ARG A 319 35.28 -4.93 -7.91
C ARG A 319 35.03 -5.41 -6.48
N ILE A 320 35.36 -4.57 -5.51
CA ILE A 320 35.18 -4.87 -4.09
C ILE A 320 33.70 -4.81 -3.77
N ALA A 321 33.02 -3.77 -4.28
CA ALA A 321 31.58 -3.59 -4.19
C ALA A 321 31.11 -2.62 -5.27
N THR A 322 29.83 -2.70 -5.60
CA THR A 322 29.13 -1.76 -6.44
C THR A 322 27.85 -1.39 -5.70
N PHE A 323 27.77 -0.17 -5.18
CA PHE A 323 26.59 0.32 -4.49
C PHE A 323 25.63 0.95 -5.49
N ARG A 324 24.34 0.69 -5.29
CA ARG A 324 23.28 1.35 -6.04
C ARG A 324 23.00 2.72 -5.43
N LEU A 325 22.69 3.68 -6.28
CA LEU A 325 22.17 4.95 -5.83
C LEU A 325 20.66 4.80 -5.66
N CYS A 326 20.22 4.44 -4.49
CA CYS A 326 18.81 4.28 -4.14
C CYS A 326 18.51 5.04 -2.84
N PRO A 327 17.24 5.32 -2.54
CA PRO A 327 16.86 6.04 -1.31
C PRO A 327 17.35 5.37 -0.03
N SER A 328 17.58 4.05 -0.04
CA SER A 328 18.11 3.30 1.10
C SER A 328 19.62 3.43 1.30
N THR A 329 20.37 3.98 0.33
CA THR A 329 21.81 4.18 0.47
C THR A 329 22.11 5.24 1.53
N LYS A 330 22.85 4.85 2.56
CA LYS A 330 23.20 5.69 3.70
C LYS A 330 24.70 5.87 3.81
N PHE A 331 25.10 7.09 4.14
CA PHE A 331 26.45 7.42 4.55
C PHE A 331 26.45 7.66 6.06
N HIS A 332 27.29 6.95 6.79
CA HIS A 332 27.51 7.16 8.23
C HIS A 332 28.91 7.74 8.43
N PHE A 333 28.96 8.95 8.96
CA PHE A 333 30.24 9.61 9.25
C PHE A 333 30.70 9.23 10.65
N LEU A 334 31.97 8.79 10.74
CA LEU A 334 32.58 8.48 12.01
C LEU A 334 33.40 9.68 12.54
N PRO A 335 33.56 9.80 13.86
CA PRO A 335 34.38 10.83 14.47
C PRO A 335 35.79 10.82 13.92
N GLN A 336 36.43 11.97 13.89
CA GLN A 336 37.87 12.05 13.56
C GLN A 336 38.68 11.54 14.75
N ASN A 337 39.31 10.38 14.59
CA ASN A 337 40.29 9.90 15.59
C ASN A 337 41.55 10.77 15.52
N THR A 338 41.77 11.60 16.55
CA THR A 338 42.85 12.57 16.66
C THR A 338 44.24 11.94 16.81
N GLY A 339 44.37 10.63 16.81
CA GLY A 339 45.65 9.92 17.08
C GLY A 339 46.26 9.09 15.95
N GLN A 340 45.56 8.91 14.84
CA GLN A 340 46.11 8.14 13.70
C GLN A 340 45.89 8.91 12.39
N ASN A 341 46.89 8.85 11.50
CA ASN A 341 46.94 9.47 10.15
C ASN A 341 45.81 9.02 9.17
N HIS A 342 44.69 8.54 9.66
CA HIS A 342 43.54 8.11 8.90
C HIS A 342 42.42 9.16 9.01
N GLY A 343 42.59 10.27 8.29
CA GLY A 343 41.56 11.32 8.26
C GLY A 343 40.20 10.79 7.78
N SER A 344 39.15 11.36 8.27
CA SER A 344 37.78 11.35 7.76
C SER A 344 37.22 9.97 7.31
N ILE A 345 36.83 9.13 8.28
CA ILE A 345 36.25 7.80 8.04
C ILE A 345 34.74 7.92 7.81
N PHE A 346 34.22 7.12 6.91
CA PHE A 346 32.77 6.99 6.67
C PHE A 346 32.41 5.57 6.23
N ILE A 347 31.17 5.20 6.49
CA ILE A 347 30.59 3.90 6.11
C ILE A 347 29.58 4.15 4.99
N ILE A 348 29.57 3.26 3.99
CA ILE A 348 28.54 3.20 2.97
C ILE A 348 27.72 1.93 3.17
N ASP A 349 26.41 2.09 3.23
CA ASP A 349 25.43 1.01 3.34
C ASP A 349 24.24 1.31 2.41
N ASP A 350 23.94 0.41 1.47
CA ASP A 350 22.80 0.50 0.56
C ASP A 350 21.70 -0.54 0.88
N GLY A 351 21.84 -1.22 2.02
CA GLY A 351 20.91 -2.28 2.43
C GLY A 351 21.12 -3.62 1.70
N SER A 352 21.83 -3.66 0.56
CA SER A 352 22.03 -4.88 -0.24
C SER A 352 23.46 -5.41 -0.18
N GLN A 353 24.44 -4.52 -0.33
CA GLN A 353 25.85 -4.88 -0.27
C GLN A 353 26.37 -4.88 1.17
N PRO A 354 27.48 -5.58 1.44
CA PRO A 354 28.14 -5.46 2.74
C PRO A 354 28.52 -4.02 3.04
N ARG A 355 28.38 -3.61 4.29
CA ARG A 355 28.88 -2.31 4.75
C ARG A 355 30.37 -2.19 4.47
N ILE A 356 30.78 -1.08 3.87
CA ILE A 356 32.18 -0.79 3.59
C ILE A 356 32.58 0.45 4.35
N GLU A 357 33.69 0.34 5.07
CA GLU A 357 34.28 1.43 5.81
C GLU A 357 35.49 1.97 5.05
N LEU A 358 35.45 3.27 4.79
CA LEU A 358 36.43 3.98 3.99
C LEU A 358 36.98 5.18 4.75
N ALA A 359 38.25 5.51 4.51
CA ALA A 359 38.87 6.78 4.90
C ALA A 359 39.21 7.59 3.65
N SER A 360 38.74 8.82 3.55
CA SER A 360 39.05 9.74 2.46
C SER A 360 39.08 11.18 2.95
N ARG A 361 39.99 11.98 2.40
CA ARG A 361 39.98 13.44 2.60
C ARG A 361 38.76 14.07 2.00
N ASP A 362 38.26 13.50 0.91
CA ASP A 362 37.13 14.01 0.13
C ASP A 362 35.78 13.41 0.57
N ARG A 363 35.69 12.83 1.78
CA ARG A 363 34.46 12.13 2.23
C ARG A 363 33.20 12.99 2.10
N ASN A 364 33.28 14.27 2.49
CA ASN A 364 32.13 15.19 2.43
C ASN A 364 31.76 15.51 0.98
N VAL A 365 32.76 15.68 0.11
CA VAL A 365 32.55 15.90 -1.34
C VAL A 365 31.94 14.67 -2.00
N ILE A 366 32.43 13.47 -1.62
CA ILE A 366 31.88 12.19 -2.12
C ILE A 366 30.41 12.07 -1.73
N ALA A 367 30.09 12.24 -0.45
CA ALA A 367 28.73 12.13 0.06
C ALA A 367 27.80 13.22 -0.52
N ALA A 368 28.26 14.46 -0.61
CA ALA A 368 27.48 15.56 -1.19
C ALA A 368 27.21 15.37 -2.68
N THR A 369 28.23 14.95 -3.43
CA THR A 369 28.06 14.64 -4.86
C THR A 369 27.06 13.51 -5.07
N PHE A 370 27.19 12.44 -4.28
CA PHE A 370 26.28 11.30 -4.33
C PHE A 370 24.86 11.70 -3.96
N THR A 371 24.65 12.44 -2.87
CA THR A 371 23.34 12.94 -2.44
C THR A 371 22.70 13.84 -3.51
N HIS A 372 23.50 14.70 -4.16
CA HIS A 372 22.97 15.55 -5.22
C HIS A 372 22.49 14.74 -6.43
N PHE A 373 23.24 13.73 -6.83
CA PHE A 373 22.82 12.84 -7.93
C PHE A 373 21.57 12.04 -7.54
N LEU A 374 21.47 11.58 -6.28
CA LEU A 374 20.29 10.92 -5.77
C LEU A 374 19.05 11.80 -5.94
N LEU A 375 19.11 13.03 -5.43
CA LEU A 375 17.99 13.96 -5.46
C LEU A 375 17.60 14.39 -6.88
N LYS A 376 18.59 14.55 -7.77
CA LYS A 376 18.36 15.00 -9.15
C LYS A 376 17.83 13.91 -10.08
N ASN A 377 18.34 12.69 -9.97
CA ASN A 377 18.11 11.62 -10.94
C ASN A 377 17.07 10.61 -10.51
N ILE A 378 16.93 10.37 -9.20
CA ILE A 378 16.00 9.37 -8.65
C ILE A 378 14.77 10.08 -8.07
N GLY A 379 14.93 11.33 -7.63
CA GLY A 379 13.91 12.04 -6.88
C GLY A 379 13.87 11.50 -5.43
N GLY A 380 13.42 12.30 -4.51
CA GLY A 380 13.45 11.88 -3.12
C GLY A 380 12.05 11.76 -2.49
N SER A 381 11.02 12.18 -3.20
CA SER A 381 9.65 12.28 -2.69
C SER A 381 8.63 11.62 -3.61
N GLU A 382 9.06 10.70 -4.47
CA GLU A 382 8.16 9.98 -5.36
C GLU A 382 7.19 9.12 -4.55
N THR A 383 5.92 9.24 -4.87
CA THR A 383 4.86 8.42 -4.28
C THR A 383 4.93 7.00 -4.84
N PHE A 384 4.31 6.05 -4.15
CA PHE A 384 4.15 4.69 -4.68
C PHE A 384 3.52 4.71 -6.09
N LYS A 385 2.57 5.62 -6.33
CA LYS A 385 1.92 5.76 -7.64
C LYS A 385 2.91 6.18 -8.73
N ASP A 386 3.78 7.14 -8.45
CA ASP A 386 4.80 7.59 -9.41
C ASP A 386 5.78 6.47 -9.76
N LYS A 387 6.22 5.71 -8.74
CA LYS A 387 7.07 4.53 -8.93
C LYS A 387 6.38 3.44 -9.74
N GLN A 388 5.10 3.18 -9.48
CA GLN A 388 4.30 2.20 -10.19
C GLN A 388 4.14 2.58 -11.67
N ASP A 389 3.81 3.85 -11.97
CA ASP A 389 3.63 4.32 -13.33
C ASP A 389 4.96 4.28 -14.12
N PHE A 390 6.07 4.63 -13.46
CA PHE A 390 7.40 4.48 -14.03
C PHE A 390 7.74 3.01 -14.30
N PHE A 391 7.51 2.12 -13.34
CA PHE A 391 7.72 0.68 -13.49
C PHE A 391 6.95 0.12 -14.68
N TYR A 392 5.66 0.41 -14.78
CA TYR A 392 4.83 -0.05 -15.88
C TYR A 392 5.28 0.49 -17.23
N HIS A 393 5.70 1.76 -17.27
CA HIS A 393 6.25 2.34 -18.48
C HIS A 393 7.52 1.62 -18.95
N GLU A 394 8.47 1.38 -18.06
CA GLU A 394 9.74 0.72 -18.38
C GLU A 394 9.54 -0.77 -18.76
N VAL A 395 8.62 -1.49 -18.12
CA VAL A 395 8.27 -2.87 -18.51
C VAL A 395 7.71 -2.89 -19.95
N ARG A 396 6.76 -2.01 -20.27
CA ARG A 396 6.22 -1.90 -21.65
C ARG A 396 7.30 -1.57 -22.66
N LYS A 397 8.17 -0.63 -22.34
CA LYS A 397 9.28 -0.22 -23.20
C LYS A 397 10.26 -1.37 -23.44
N PHE A 398 10.62 -2.12 -22.41
CA PHE A 398 11.52 -3.26 -22.53
C PHE A 398 10.98 -4.34 -23.45
N HIS A 399 9.67 -4.60 -23.39
CA HIS A 399 8.99 -5.60 -24.19
C HIS A 399 8.32 -5.05 -25.47
N SER A 400 8.57 -3.80 -25.87
CA SER A 400 7.94 -3.14 -27.00
C SER A 400 8.21 -3.83 -28.36
N HIS A 401 9.23 -4.66 -28.43
CA HIS A 401 9.61 -5.39 -29.63
C HIS A 401 8.92 -6.76 -29.78
N TYR A 402 8.19 -7.23 -28.76
CA TYR A 402 7.51 -8.51 -28.82
C TYR A 402 6.10 -8.32 -29.37
N TYR A 403 5.78 -9.14 -30.38
CA TYR A 403 4.44 -9.21 -30.93
C TYR A 403 3.57 -10.07 -30.01
N HIS A 404 2.42 -9.57 -29.61
CA HIS A 404 1.51 -10.25 -28.68
C HIS A 404 0.66 -11.30 -29.43
N GLU A 405 1.27 -12.39 -29.81
CA GLU A 405 0.54 -13.53 -30.37
C GLU A 405 -0.30 -14.22 -29.29
N LYS A 406 -1.45 -14.75 -29.71
CA LYS A 406 -2.25 -15.62 -28.85
C LYS A 406 -1.58 -16.96 -28.73
N LEU A 407 -1.34 -17.41 -27.51
CA LEU A 407 -0.72 -18.69 -27.19
C LEU A 407 -1.72 -19.58 -26.47
N ALA A 408 -2.06 -20.72 -27.07
CA ALA A 408 -2.95 -21.70 -26.47
C ALA A 408 -2.27 -22.38 -25.27
N LEU A 409 -2.89 -22.28 -24.11
CA LEU A 409 -2.44 -22.91 -22.87
C LEU A 409 -3.48 -23.97 -22.43
N LYS A 410 -3.23 -25.21 -22.75
CA LYS A 410 -4.12 -26.32 -22.35
C LYS A 410 -3.67 -26.95 -21.06
N VAL A 411 -4.51 -26.85 -20.02
CA VAL A 411 -4.20 -27.30 -18.66
C VAL A 411 -5.30 -28.18 -18.07
N GLN A 412 -4.94 -28.94 -17.03
CA GLN A 412 -5.86 -29.77 -16.26
C GLN A 412 -6.10 -29.10 -14.89
N ARG A 413 -7.35 -28.94 -14.49
CA ARG A 413 -7.74 -28.28 -13.26
C ARG A 413 -7.24 -29.03 -12.02
N ASP A 414 -7.39 -30.33 -11.99
CA ASP A 414 -6.96 -31.22 -10.91
C ASP A 414 -5.43 -31.36 -10.77
N LYS A 415 -4.69 -31.06 -11.86
CA LYS A 415 -3.22 -31.10 -11.91
C LYS A 415 -2.64 -29.81 -12.48
N ILE A 416 -3.15 -28.69 -11.96
CA ILE A 416 -2.88 -27.35 -12.52
C ILE A 416 -1.38 -27.05 -12.58
N LEU A 417 -0.61 -27.37 -11.54
CA LEU A 417 0.82 -27.08 -11.46
C LEU A 417 1.60 -27.89 -12.50
N GLU A 418 1.44 -29.22 -12.51
CA GLU A 418 2.18 -30.11 -13.43
C GLU A 418 1.79 -29.85 -14.87
N SER A 419 0.48 -29.72 -15.16
CA SER A 419 -0.01 -29.47 -16.52
C SER A 419 0.44 -28.13 -17.06
N SER A 420 0.45 -27.06 -16.23
CA SER A 420 0.95 -25.74 -16.61
C SER A 420 2.45 -25.74 -16.86
N MET A 421 3.23 -26.39 -15.99
CA MET A 421 4.68 -26.53 -16.18
C MET A 421 5.01 -27.32 -17.44
N LYS A 422 4.21 -28.37 -17.77
CA LYS A 422 4.38 -29.16 -19.02
C LYS A 422 4.05 -28.32 -20.24
N ALA A 423 2.92 -27.59 -20.20
CA ALA A 423 2.48 -26.75 -21.31
C ALA A 423 3.44 -25.62 -21.64
N THR A 424 4.09 -25.04 -20.63
CA THR A 424 5.02 -23.91 -20.78
C THR A 424 6.50 -24.31 -20.85
N LYS A 425 6.82 -25.62 -20.87
CA LYS A 425 8.20 -26.11 -20.81
C LYS A 425 9.11 -25.55 -21.90
N GLY A 426 8.58 -25.34 -23.10
CA GLY A 426 9.32 -24.83 -24.25
C GLY A 426 9.19 -23.30 -24.46
N PHE A 427 8.50 -22.59 -23.59
CA PHE A 427 8.23 -21.18 -23.78
C PHE A 427 9.49 -20.34 -23.65
N SER A 428 9.75 -19.54 -24.67
CA SER A 428 10.72 -18.45 -24.66
C SER A 428 10.22 -17.27 -23.79
N VAL A 429 11.06 -16.27 -23.57
CA VAL A 429 10.64 -15.03 -22.92
C VAL A 429 9.52 -14.32 -23.71
N SER A 430 9.64 -14.35 -25.05
CA SER A 430 8.60 -13.79 -25.92
C SER A 430 7.26 -14.50 -25.75
N ASP A 431 7.26 -15.83 -25.63
CA ASP A 431 6.04 -16.60 -25.40
C ASP A 431 5.43 -16.26 -24.04
N TRP A 432 6.24 -16.11 -23.01
CA TRP A 432 5.78 -15.66 -21.70
C TRP A 432 5.17 -14.24 -21.73
N CYS A 433 5.61 -13.40 -22.64
CA CYS A 433 5.03 -12.08 -22.89
C CYS A 433 3.80 -12.11 -23.81
N GLY A 434 3.49 -13.26 -24.42
CA GLY A 434 2.32 -13.47 -25.27
C GLY A 434 0.99 -13.45 -24.52
N ASN A 435 -0.09 -13.37 -25.26
CA ASN A 435 -1.45 -13.41 -24.71
C ASN A 435 -1.91 -14.86 -24.56
N PHE A 436 -1.99 -15.35 -23.31
CA PHE A 436 -2.42 -16.73 -23.03
C PHE A 436 -3.92 -16.89 -23.28
N GLU A 437 -4.26 -17.87 -24.12
CA GLU A 437 -5.62 -18.35 -24.35
C GLU A 437 -5.77 -19.70 -23.62
N VAL A 438 -6.34 -19.62 -22.41
CA VAL A 438 -6.40 -20.78 -21.50
C VAL A 438 -7.58 -21.65 -21.81
N THR A 439 -7.35 -22.97 -21.84
CA THR A 439 -8.39 -23.98 -21.98
C THR A 439 -8.20 -25.07 -20.93
N PHE A 440 -9.21 -25.29 -20.10
CA PHE A 440 -9.24 -26.44 -19.18
C PHE A 440 -9.69 -27.70 -19.92
N GLN A 441 -8.92 -28.76 -19.80
CA GLN A 441 -9.22 -30.02 -20.49
C GLN A 441 -10.50 -30.65 -19.92
N GLY A 442 -11.43 -31.00 -20.81
CA GLY A 442 -12.72 -31.56 -20.44
C GLY A 442 -13.82 -30.53 -20.18
N GLU A 443 -13.52 -29.27 -20.28
CA GLU A 443 -14.50 -28.18 -20.10
C GLU A 443 -14.78 -27.49 -21.44
N GLN A 444 -16.05 -27.09 -21.65
CA GLN A 444 -16.44 -26.28 -22.81
C GLN A 444 -16.41 -24.80 -22.40
N GLY A 445 -15.62 -23.98 -23.08
CA GLY A 445 -15.55 -22.56 -22.85
C GLY A 445 -14.61 -21.88 -23.84
N ILE A 446 -14.96 -20.63 -24.20
CA ILE A 446 -14.09 -19.75 -24.99
C ILE A 446 -13.47 -18.75 -24.02
N ASP A 447 -12.15 -18.60 -24.03
CA ASP A 447 -11.45 -17.66 -23.16
C ASP A 447 -11.59 -16.21 -23.66
N TRP A 448 -12.57 -15.51 -23.12
CA TRP A 448 -12.73 -14.07 -23.24
C TRP A 448 -11.99 -13.28 -22.13
N GLY A 449 -11.03 -13.95 -21.46
CA GLY A 449 -10.23 -13.40 -20.35
C GLY A 449 -10.65 -13.94 -18.97
N GLY A 450 -11.79 -14.61 -18.83
CA GLY A 450 -12.24 -15.23 -17.59
C GLY A 450 -11.41 -16.46 -17.22
N LEU A 451 -11.24 -17.40 -18.15
CA LEU A 451 -10.45 -18.63 -17.95
C LEU A 451 -8.98 -18.34 -17.67
N ARG A 452 -8.41 -17.31 -18.29
CA ARG A 452 -7.05 -16.85 -17.99
C ARG A 452 -6.90 -16.34 -16.58
N ARG A 453 -7.85 -15.56 -16.07
CA ARG A 453 -7.86 -15.08 -14.67
C ARG A 453 -7.97 -16.24 -13.70
N GLU A 454 -8.88 -17.14 -13.94
CA GLU A 454 -9.05 -18.34 -13.14
C GLU A 454 -7.78 -19.19 -13.10
N TRP A 455 -7.11 -19.34 -14.25
CA TRP A 455 -5.83 -20.02 -14.30
C TRP A 455 -4.78 -19.35 -13.40
N PHE A 456 -4.66 -18.01 -13.44
CA PHE A 456 -3.73 -17.29 -12.57
C PHE A 456 -4.06 -17.52 -11.09
N GLU A 457 -5.32 -17.55 -10.76
CA GLU A 457 -5.76 -17.78 -9.39
C GLU A 457 -5.43 -19.19 -8.91
N LEU A 458 -5.78 -20.18 -9.70
CA LEU A 458 -5.52 -21.59 -9.40
C LEU A 458 -4.01 -21.88 -9.33
N ILE A 459 -3.23 -21.34 -10.26
CA ILE A 459 -1.78 -21.58 -10.27
C ILE A 459 -1.08 -20.85 -9.09
N CYS A 460 -1.48 -19.64 -8.74
CA CYS A 460 -0.98 -18.96 -7.55
C CYS A 460 -1.34 -19.73 -6.28
N SER A 461 -2.56 -20.24 -6.18
CA SER A 461 -2.96 -21.08 -5.06
C SER A 461 -2.11 -22.35 -4.98
N ALA A 462 -1.91 -23.05 -6.10
CA ALA A 462 -1.10 -24.26 -6.14
C ALA A 462 0.38 -24.03 -5.81
N LEU A 463 0.92 -22.86 -6.17
CA LEU A 463 2.31 -22.50 -5.91
C LEU A 463 2.54 -22.01 -4.48
N PHE A 464 1.63 -21.17 -3.94
CA PHE A 464 1.86 -20.41 -2.73
C PHE A 464 1.07 -20.89 -1.51
N ASP A 465 0.13 -21.84 -1.66
CA ASP A 465 -0.53 -22.47 -0.52
C ASP A 465 0.49 -23.30 0.28
N PRO A 466 0.70 -23.03 1.58
CA PRO A 466 1.65 -23.78 2.40
C PRO A 466 1.40 -25.30 2.39
N ARG A 467 0.17 -25.75 2.18
CA ARG A 467 -0.19 -27.18 2.08
C ARG A 467 0.44 -27.86 0.86
N GLY A 468 0.73 -27.10 -0.19
CA GLY A 468 1.44 -27.57 -1.38
C GLY A 468 2.92 -27.87 -1.12
N GLY A 469 3.52 -27.33 -0.08
CA GLY A 469 4.87 -27.62 0.37
C GLY A 469 6.00 -26.89 -0.39
N LEU A 470 5.70 -26.12 -1.44
CA LEU A 470 6.70 -25.32 -2.14
C LEU A 470 7.08 -24.08 -1.32
N PHE A 471 6.08 -23.44 -0.75
CA PHE A 471 6.22 -22.38 0.25
C PHE A 471 5.70 -22.90 1.60
N CYS A 472 6.19 -22.35 2.69
CA CYS A 472 5.73 -22.66 4.04
C CYS A 472 5.24 -21.39 4.74
N ALA A 473 4.34 -21.56 5.70
CA ALA A 473 3.91 -20.47 6.57
C ALA A 473 4.83 -20.40 7.79
N PHE A 474 5.03 -19.20 8.33
CA PHE A 474 5.55 -19.02 9.66
C PHE A 474 4.52 -19.49 10.72
N HIS A 475 4.95 -19.73 11.94
CA HIS A 475 4.10 -20.30 13.00
C HIS A 475 2.84 -19.48 13.30
N ASP A 476 2.83 -18.19 13.03
CA ASP A 476 1.63 -17.36 13.16
C ASP A 476 0.65 -17.63 12.00
N LYS A 477 -0.31 -18.51 12.26
CA LYS A 477 -1.38 -18.86 11.30
C LYS A 477 -2.31 -17.68 10.95
N ARG A 478 -2.33 -16.60 11.74
CA ARG A 478 -3.25 -15.47 11.52
C ARG A 478 -2.82 -14.59 10.35
N GLN A 479 -1.52 -14.45 10.12
CA GLN A 479 -1.01 -13.59 9.07
C GLN A 479 -0.90 -14.29 7.72
N ALA A 480 -0.87 -15.63 7.70
CA ALA A 480 -0.74 -16.45 6.48
C ALA A 480 0.40 -15.98 5.55
N LEU A 481 1.49 -15.47 6.12
CA LEU A 481 2.69 -15.09 5.37
C LEU A 481 3.40 -16.32 4.85
N VAL A 482 3.84 -16.27 3.60
CA VAL A 482 4.50 -17.40 2.95
C VAL A 482 5.97 -17.07 2.66
N HIS A 483 6.80 -18.07 2.88
CA HIS A 483 8.24 -18.06 2.71
C HIS A 483 8.67 -19.30 1.91
N PRO A 484 9.71 -19.25 1.07
CA PRO A 484 10.19 -20.45 0.40
C PRO A 484 10.50 -21.57 1.40
N ASN A 485 10.07 -22.78 1.11
CA ASN A 485 10.23 -23.92 2.02
C ASN A 485 11.60 -24.59 1.83
N PRO A 486 12.53 -24.46 2.81
CA PRO A 486 13.84 -25.13 2.73
C PRO A 486 13.72 -26.66 2.86
N ASN A 487 12.64 -27.12 3.50
CA ASN A 487 12.38 -28.55 3.75
C ASN A 487 11.27 -29.08 2.83
N ARG A 488 11.25 -28.62 1.58
CA ARG A 488 10.25 -29.04 0.60
C ARG A 488 10.24 -30.54 0.36
N PRO A 489 9.08 -31.13 -0.01
CA PRO A 489 8.99 -32.53 -0.43
C PRO A 489 9.92 -32.86 -1.61
N PRO A 490 10.46 -34.09 -1.71
CA PRO A 490 11.44 -34.47 -2.73
C PRO A 490 10.97 -34.36 -4.18
N ASN A 491 9.65 -34.42 -4.41
CA ASN A 491 9.04 -34.23 -5.74
C ASN A 491 9.08 -32.76 -6.20
N LEU A 492 9.19 -31.80 -5.28
CA LEU A 492 9.29 -30.37 -5.58
C LEU A 492 10.77 -29.98 -5.74
N LYS A 493 11.13 -29.58 -6.93
CA LYS A 493 12.52 -29.24 -7.32
C LYS A 493 12.67 -27.74 -7.54
N LEU A 494 13.89 -27.24 -7.61
CA LEU A 494 14.20 -25.83 -7.89
C LEU A 494 13.49 -25.28 -9.14
N LYS A 495 13.25 -26.11 -10.15
CA LYS A 495 12.46 -25.70 -11.33
C LYS A 495 11.04 -25.22 -11.03
N HIS A 496 10.45 -25.62 -9.89
CA HIS A 496 9.13 -25.14 -9.48
C HIS A 496 9.21 -23.70 -8.96
N PHE A 497 10.32 -23.33 -8.30
CA PHE A 497 10.58 -21.93 -7.92
C PHE A 497 10.88 -21.06 -9.14
N GLU A 498 11.64 -21.56 -10.12
CA GLU A 498 11.85 -20.83 -11.38
C GLU A 498 10.51 -20.60 -12.11
N PHE A 499 9.65 -21.61 -12.13
CA PHE A 499 8.31 -21.48 -12.69
C PHE A 499 7.44 -20.49 -11.90
N ALA A 500 7.48 -20.54 -10.55
CA ALA A 500 6.79 -19.57 -9.70
C ALA A 500 7.25 -18.13 -9.98
N GLY A 501 8.54 -17.93 -10.15
CA GLY A 501 9.10 -16.63 -10.55
C GLY A 501 8.60 -16.16 -11.92
N LYS A 502 8.49 -17.06 -12.89
CA LYS A 502 7.91 -16.75 -14.23
C LYS A 502 6.42 -16.38 -14.13
N VAL A 503 5.65 -17.07 -13.30
CA VAL A 503 4.23 -16.74 -13.08
C VAL A 503 4.09 -15.36 -12.47
N VAL A 504 4.88 -15.04 -11.43
CA VAL A 504 4.87 -13.70 -10.82
C VAL A 504 5.32 -12.63 -11.82
N GLY A 505 6.37 -12.89 -12.58
CA GLY A 505 6.82 -12.02 -13.66
C GLY A 505 5.73 -11.76 -14.71
N LYS A 506 4.99 -12.81 -15.08
CA LYS A 506 3.85 -12.70 -15.99
C LYS A 506 2.72 -11.85 -15.39
N CYS A 507 2.39 -12.00 -14.10
CA CYS A 507 1.41 -11.17 -13.42
C CYS A 507 1.79 -9.68 -13.48
N LEU A 508 3.05 -9.36 -13.18
CA LEU A 508 3.56 -7.98 -13.27
C LEU A 508 3.54 -7.44 -14.69
N TYR A 509 3.91 -8.26 -15.66
CA TYR A 509 3.87 -7.89 -17.08
C TYR A 509 2.44 -7.60 -17.56
N GLU A 510 1.47 -8.47 -17.25
CA GLU A 510 0.06 -8.24 -17.57
C GLU A 510 -0.48 -6.95 -16.93
N SER A 511 -0.12 -6.71 -15.67
CA SER A 511 -0.48 -5.47 -14.98
C SER A 511 0.12 -4.23 -15.65
N ALA A 512 1.33 -4.33 -16.17
CA ALA A 512 2.00 -3.24 -16.87
C ALA A 512 1.38 -2.91 -18.22
N LEU A 513 0.76 -3.88 -18.90
CA LEU A 513 0.11 -3.65 -20.20
C LEU A 513 -1.10 -2.71 -20.11
N GLY A 514 -1.69 -2.52 -18.91
CA GLY A 514 -2.79 -1.58 -18.70
C GLY A 514 -4.10 -1.99 -19.37
N GLY A 515 -4.26 -3.27 -19.68
CA GLY A 515 -5.51 -3.83 -20.20
C GLY A 515 -6.66 -3.77 -19.20
N SER A 516 -7.78 -4.37 -19.54
CA SER A 516 -8.98 -4.46 -18.70
C SER A 516 -8.72 -5.13 -17.35
N TYR A 517 -7.57 -5.74 -17.17
CA TYR A 517 -7.22 -6.55 -16.02
C TYR A 517 -5.83 -6.22 -15.49
N ARG A 518 -5.76 -5.89 -14.22
CA ARG A 518 -4.53 -6.02 -13.46
C ARG A 518 -4.50 -7.40 -12.83
N GLN A 519 -3.49 -8.17 -13.19
CA GLN A 519 -3.32 -9.50 -12.61
C GLN A 519 -2.52 -9.38 -11.32
N LEU A 520 -3.13 -9.73 -10.20
CA LEU A 520 -2.49 -9.72 -8.89
C LEU A 520 -2.04 -11.11 -8.48
N VAL A 521 -0.97 -11.19 -7.70
CA VAL A 521 -0.48 -12.44 -7.14
C VAL A 521 -1.28 -12.76 -5.87
N ARG A 522 -1.91 -13.92 -5.82
CA ARG A 522 -2.68 -14.39 -4.67
C ARG A 522 -1.78 -15.04 -3.62
N ALA A 523 -0.93 -14.24 -3.00
CA ALA A 523 -0.08 -14.68 -1.90
C ALA A 523 0.30 -13.49 -1.03
N ARG A 524 0.51 -13.72 0.26
CA ARG A 524 1.11 -12.74 1.15
C ARG A 524 2.52 -13.20 1.51
N PHE A 525 3.49 -12.68 0.80
CA PHE A 525 4.88 -13.03 1.01
C PHE A 525 5.43 -12.41 2.29
N SER A 526 6.36 -13.12 2.94
CA SER A 526 7.12 -12.59 4.07
C SER A 526 7.93 -11.36 3.66
N ARG A 527 8.15 -10.46 4.59
CA ARG A 527 8.94 -9.23 4.35
C ARG A 527 10.37 -9.56 3.95
N SER A 528 10.96 -10.55 4.61
CA SER A 528 12.31 -11.01 4.29
C SER A 528 12.41 -11.58 2.87
N PHE A 529 11.39 -12.28 2.38
CA PHE A 529 11.37 -12.76 1.00
C PHE A 529 11.25 -11.62 0.00
N LEU A 530 10.32 -10.68 0.24
CA LEU A 530 10.18 -9.50 -0.61
C LEU A 530 11.46 -8.64 -0.64
N ALA A 531 12.11 -8.48 0.52
CA ALA A 531 13.40 -7.79 0.61
C ALA A 531 14.48 -8.46 -0.26
N GLN A 532 14.54 -9.79 -0.27
CA GLN A 532 15.48 -10.54 -1.11
C GLN A 532 15.17 -10.37 -2.60
N LEU A 533 13.89 -10.28 -3.00
CA LEU A 533 13.51 -10.07 -4.41
C LEU A 533 14.02 -8.73 -4.96
N ILE A 534 14.11 -7.72 -4.12
CA ILE A 534 14.63 -6.39 -4.49
C ILE A 534 16.10 -6.17 -4.10
N GLY A 535 16.75 -7.21 -3.57
CA GLY A 535 18.17 -7.21 -3.23
C GLY A 535 18.52 -6.43 -1.96
N LEU A 536 17.58 -6.24 -1.05
CA LEU A 536 17.84 -5.69 0.28
C LEU A 536 18.44 -6.74 1.20
N ARG A 537 19.34 -6.28 2.09
CA ARG A 537 19.89 -7.15 3.12
C ARG A 537 18.86 -7.41 4.21
N VAL A 538 18.62 -8.68 4.50
CA VAL A 538 17.73 -9.09 5.59
C VAL A 538 18.46 -8.96 6.94
N HIS A 539 17.78 -8.39 7.93
CA HIS A 539 18.26 -8.19 9.29
C HIS A 539 17.20 -8.66 10.31
N TYR A 540 17.56 -8.75 11.58
CA TYR A 540 16.73 -9.36 12.62
C TYR A 540 15.36 -8.71 12.83
N LYS A 541 15.20 -7.42 12.48
CA LYS A 541 13.90 -6.72 12.61
C LYS A 541 12.79 -7.31 11.73
N TYR A 542 13.16 -8.01 10.65
CA TYR A 542 12.16 -8.68 9.81
C TYR A 542 11.39 -9.77 10.56
N PHE A 543 11.98 -10.37 11.62
CA PHE A 543 11.27 -11.34 12.43
C PHE A 543 10.03 -10.78 13.12
N GLU A 544 10.00 -9.47 13.42
CA GLU A 544 8.84 -8.84 14.06
C GLU A 544 7.55 -9.04 13.25
N GLN A 545 7.65 -9.02 11.93
CA GLN A 545 6.50 -9.20 11.03
C GLN A 545 6.41 -10.63 10.49
N ASP A 546 7.53 -11.25 10.19
CA ASP A 546 7.57 -12.57 9.55
C ASP A 546 7.35 -13.70 10.55
N ASP A 547 7.92 -13.63 11.74
CA ASP A 547 7.83 -14.64 12.81
C ASP A 547 7.70 -13.95 14.19
N PRO A 548 6.54 -13.38 14.52
CA PRO A 548 6.32 -12.67 15.78
C PRO A 548 6.58 -13.50 17.01
N ASP A 549 6.32 -14.80 16.95
CA ASP A 549 6.54 -15.72 18.09
C ASP A 549 8.04 -15.84 18.42
N LEU A 550 8.87 -16.02 17.40
CA LEU A 550 10.33 -16.02 17.56
C LEU A 550 10.83 -14.64 17.99
N TYR A 551 10.27 -13.59 17.42
CA TYR A 551 10.66 -12.23 17.78
C TYR A 551 10.42 -11.94 19.26
N LEU A 552 9.25 -12.25 19.77
CA LEU A 552 8.91 -12.01 21.18
C LEU A 552 9.65 -12.94 22.14
N SER A 553 9.79 -14.23 21.80
CA SER A 553 10.37 -15.23 22.70
C SER A 553 11.90 -15.19 22.75
N LYS A 554 12.56 -14.86 21.64
CA LYS A 554 14.03 -14.92 21.55
C LYS A 554 14.66 -13.56 21.20
N ILE A 555 14.21 -12.90 20.14
CA ILE A 555 14.89 -11.72 19.62
C ILE A 555 14.80 -10.56 20.60
N LYS A 556 13.56 -10.22 21.00
CA LYS A 556 13.29 -9.15 21.96
C LYS A 556 13.92 -9.44 23.32
N TYR A 557 13.84 -10.67 23.78
CA TYR A 557 14.48 -11.08 25.03
C TYR A 557 16.00 -10.81 25.02
N ILE A 558 16.71 -11.17 23.95
CA ILE A 558 18.15 -10.91 23.82
C ILE A 558 18.43 -9.40 23.75
N LEU A 559 17.60 -8.63 23.04
CA LEU A 559 17.77 -7.18 22.94
C LEU A 559 17.64 -6.49 24.31
N ASP A 560 16.66 -6.92 25.09
CA ASP A 560 16.32 -6.31 26.39
C ASP A 560 17.21 -6.83 27.53
N THR A 561 17.89 -7.96 27.36
CA THR A 561 18.75 -8.58 28.41
C THR A 561 20.16 -8.01 28.39
N ASP A 562 20.73 -7.78 29.58
CA ASP A 562 22.13 -7.48 29.76
C ASP A 562 22.93 -8.79 29.77
N LEU A 563 23.61 -9.09 28.65
CA LEU A 563 24.35 -10.33 28.45
C LEU A 563 25.70 -10.36 29.16
N ASP A 564 26.23 -9.21 29.57
CA ASP A 564 27.56 -9.14 30.20
C ASP A 564 27.48 -9.36 31.71
N HIS A 565 26.31 -9.14 32.33
CA HIS A 565 26.08 -9.27 33.79
C HIS A 565 25.14 -10.43 34.16
N THR A 566 24.67 -11.20 33.16
CA THR A 566 23.75 -12.30 33.40
C THR A 566 24.50 -13.64 33.29
N ASP A 567 24.83 -14.24 34.42
CA ASP A 567 25.53 -15.54 34.48
C ASP A 567 24.69 -16.73 33.99
N SER A 568 23.40 -16.54 33.79
CA SER A 568 22.46 -17.61 33.40
C SER A 568 22.31 -17.81 31.89
N LEU A 569 22.81 -16.92 31.06
CA LEU A 569 22.68 -17.01 29.60
C LEU A 569 24.05 -16.97 28.90
N GLU A 570 24.61 -18.13 28.64
CA GLU A 570 25.77 -18.25 27.76
C GLU A 570 25.33 -18.43 26.33
N LEU A 571 25.46 -17.37 25.53
CA LEU A 571 25.08 -17.34 24.12
C LEU A 571 26.31 -17.26 23.23
N TYR A 572 26.40 -18.14 22.24
CA TYR A 572 27.48 -18.17 21.25
C TYR A 572 26.95 -17.90 19.85
N PHE A 573 27.82 -17.58 18.89
CA PHE A 573 27.42 -17.34 17.49
C PHE A 573 27.10 -18.64 16.76
N VAL A 574 26.15 -19.41 17.31
CA VAL A 574 25.66 -20.65 16.74
C VAL A 574 24.12 -20.65 16.73
N GLU A 575 23.59 -21.44 15.84
CA GLU A 575 22.18 -21.80 15.83
C GLU A 575 22.01 -23.31 15.95
N GLU A 576 21.20 -23.74 16.88
CA GLU A 576 20.82 -25.12 17.06
C GLU A 576 19.51 -25.39 16.30
N VAL A 577 19.56 -26.38 15.45
CA VAL A 577 18.41 -26.82 14.65
C VAL A 577 17.93 -28.15 15.22
N TYR A 578 16.66 -28.18 15.63
CA TYR A 578 16.03 -29.36 16.19
C TYR A 578 15.15 -30.04 15.13
N ASP A 579 15.05 -31.36 15.20
CA ASP A 579 14.15 -32.14 14.35
C ASP A 579 12.68 -32.09 14.88
N SER A 580 11.78 -32.77 14.18
CA SER A 580 10.36 -32.85 14.56
C SER A 580 10.12 -33.60 15.88
N SER A 581 11.12 -34.34 16.39
CA SER A 581 11.08 -35.04 17.66
C SER A 581 11.63 -34.23 18.83
N GLY A 582 12.14 -33.00 18.54
CA GLY A 582 12.77 -32.15 19.55
C GLY A 582 14.21 -32.52 19.87
N GLN A 583 14.85 -33.40 19.07
CA GLN A 583 16.27 -33.72 19.22
C GLN A 583 17.13 -32.76 18.41
N LEU A 584 18.30 -32.40 18.95
CA LEU A 584 19.28 -31.59 18.26
C LEU A 584 19.76 -32.29 16.98
N SER A 585 19.36 -31.76 15.83
CA SER A 585 19.71 -32.30 14.53
C SER A 585 21.04 -31.76 14.02
N LYS A 586 21.27 -30.46 14.21
CA LYS A 586 22.41 -29.76 13.64
C LYS A 586 22.70 -28.49 14.42
N THR A 587 24.00 -28.21 14.63
CA THR A 587 24.48 -26.90 15.09
C THR A 587 25.13 -26.17 13.92
N VAL A 588 24.71 -24.97 13.64
CA VAL A 588 25.22 -24.13 12.54
C VAL A 588 25.99 -22.95 13.11
N GLU A 589 27.26 -22.78 12.72
CA GLU A 589 28.03 -21.60 13.06
C GLU A 589 27.56 -20.40 12.22
N LEU A 590 27.14 -19.33 12.88
CA LEU A 590 26.65 -18.11 12.24
C LEU A 590 27.77 -17.21 11.70
N ILE A 591 28.96 -17.35 12.27
CA ILE A 591 30.20 -16.74 11.81
C ILE A 591 31.32 -17.78 11.88
N PRO A 592 32.46 -17.60 11.18
CA PRO A 592 33.60 -18.51 11.28
C PRO A 592 34.07 -18.67 12.72
N ASN A 593 34.19 -19.92 13.21
CA ASN A 593 34.49 -20.28 14.61
C ASN A 593 33.47 -19.75 15.63
N GLY A 594 32.24 -19.57 15.22
CA GLY A 594 31.15 -19.00 16.03
C GLY A 594 30.88 -19.76 17.33
N ALA A 595 31.09 -21.08 17.34
CA ALA A 595 30.98 -21.90 18.54
C ALA A 595 31.92 -21.52 19.69
N LYS A 596 32.98 -20.76 19.39
CA LYS A 596 33.93 -20.27 20.38
C LYS A 596 33.83 -18.78 20.68
N VAL A 597 32.90 -18.09 20.00
CA VAL A 597 32.72 -16.65 20.15
C VAL A 597 31.43 -16.40 20.96
N ARG A 598 31.62 -15.92 22.19
CA ARG A 598 30.50 -15.52 23.07
C ARG A 598 29.86 -14.24 22.57
N VAL A 599 28.54 -14.19 22.64
CA VAL A 599 27.75 -12.98 22.34
C VAL A 599 27.77 -12.07 23.58
N THR A 600 28.04 -10.80 23.38
CA THR A 600 28.08 -9.75 24.41
C THR A 600 27.08 -8.64 24.07
N ASN A 601 26.87 -7.70 24.98
CA ASN A 601 26.04 -6.52 24.72
C ASN A 601 26.51 -5.75 23.46
N ALA A 602 27.82 -5.68 23.22
CA ALA A 602 28.37 -5.02 22.04
C ALA A 602 28.12 -5.79 20.72
N THR A 603 27.93 -7.10 20.79
CA THR A 603 27.81 -7.98 19.61
C THR A 603 26.43 -8.60 19.43
N LYS A 604 25.48 -8.38 20.35
CA LYS A 604 24.15 -8.99 20.28
C LYS A 604 23.39 -8.64 19.00
N CYS A 605 23.43 -7.41 18.50
CA CYS A 605 22.81 -7.04 17.23
C CYS A 605 23.47 -7.77 16.04
N GLN A 606 24.80 -7.95 16.07
CA GLN A 606 25.51 -8.70 15.04
C GLN A 606 25.13 -10.19 15.05
N TYR A 607 24.96 -10.76 16.24
CA TYR A 607 24.45 -12.13 16.39
C TYR A 607 23.05 -12.27 15.83
N LEU A 608 22.14 -11.34 16.17
CA LEU A 608 20.75 -11.36 15.68
C LEU A 608 20.67 -11.18 14.16
N ASP A 609 21.49 -10.32 13.59
CA ASP A 609 21.58 -10.17 12.12
C ASP A 609 22.13 -11.43 11.46
N ALA A 610 23.14 -12.07 12.04
CA ALA A 610 23.69 -13.33 11.53
C ALA A 610 22.63 -14.46 11.62
N LEU A 611 21.85 -14.50 12.69
CA LEU A 611 20.74 -15.42 12.85
C LEU A 611 19.66 -15.21 11.78
N ALA A 612 19.30 -13.95 11.50
CA ALA A 612 18.35 -13.62 10.46
C ALA A 612 18.86 -14.01 9.07
N GLN A 613 20.15 -13.71 8.77
CA GLN A 613 20.78 -14.15 7.53
C GLN A 613 20.73 -15.68 7.39
N GLN A 614 21.01 -16.43 8.46
CA GLN A 614 20.96 -17.89 8.41
C GLN A 614 19.54 -18.42 8.16
N ARG A 615 18.57 -17.97 8.97
CA ARG A 615 17.20 -18.50 8.92
C ARG A 615 16.42 -18.05 7.70
N LEU A 616 16.52 -16.77 7.35
CA LEU A 616 15.65 -16.14 6.35
C LEU A 616 16.27 -16.08 4.95
N CYS A 617 17.60 -16.19 4.85
CA CYS A 617 18.29 -16.09 3.56
C CYS A 617 19.06 -17.37 3.19
N ASN A 618 20.05 -17.76 4.01
CA ASN A 618 20.97 -18.84 3.63
C ASN A 618 20.26 -20.19 3.47
N ASN A 619 19.29 -20.47 4.34
CA ASN A 619 18.51 -21.71 4.29
C ASN A 619 17.63 -21.85 3.04
N VAL A 620 17.31 -20.74 2.37
CA VAL A 620 16.40 -20.70 1.19
C VAL A 620 17.07 -20.07 -0.03
N ARG A 621 18.37 -20.00 -0.03
CA ARG A 621 19.15 -19.29 -1.06
C ARG A 621 18.93 -19.85 -2.45
N GLU A 622 18.98 -21.17 -2.59
CA GLU A 622 18.80 -21.83 -3.88
C GLU A 622 17.39 -21.66 -4.43
N GLU A 623 16.40 -21.66 -3.54
CA GLU A 623 14.98 -21.43 -3.84
C GLU A 623 14.78 -20.00 -4.35
N VAL A 624 15.31 -19.02 -3.62
CA VAL A 624 15.21 -17.58 -3.98
C VAL A 624 15.95 -17.31 -5.29
N ASP A 625 17.17 -17.83 -5.46
CA ASP A 625 17.94 -17.67 -6.70
C ASP A 625 17.20 -18.26 -7.90
N SER A 626 16.57 -19.43 -7.73
CA SER A 626 15.75 -20.06 -8.77
C SER A 626 14.49 -19.26 -9.08
N PHE A 627 13.83 -18.71 -8.06
CA PHE A 627 12.67 -17.86 -8.24
C PHE A 627 13.06 -16.57 -8.99
N LEU A 628 14.13 -15.91 -8.59
CA LEU A 628 14.66 -14.72 -9.24
C LEU A 628 15.07 -14.99 -10.69
N LYS A 629 15.63 -16.15 -10.99
CA LYS A 629 15.95 -16.55 -12.36
C LYS A 629 14.70 -16.54 -13.24
N GLY A 630 13.57 -17.06 -12.73
CA GLY A 630 12.30 -17.04 -13.44
C GLY A 630 11.72 -15.64 -13.59
N LEU A 631 11.70 -14.87 -12.49
CA LEU A 631 11.18 -13.50 -12.44
C LEU A 631 11.96 -12.56 -13.38
N ASN A 632 13.28 -12.58 -13.28
CA ASN A 632 14.16 -11.69 -14.05
C ASN A 632 14.22 -12.05 -15.54
N GLY A 633 13.75 -13.23 -15.93
CA GLY A 633 13.53 -13.59 -17.33
C GLY A 633 12.45 -12.73 -17.98
N ILE A 634 11.46 -12.27 -17.22
CA ILE A 634 10.30 -11.51 -17.74
C ILE A 634 10.41 -10.03 -17.32
N ILE A 635 10.72 -9.77 -16.05
CA ILE A 635 10.89 -8.41 -15.55
C ILE A 635 12.37 -8.04 -15.56
N PRO A 636 12.75 -6.90 -16.16
CA PRO A 636 14.15 -6.49 -16.18
C PRO A 636 14.77 -6.47 -14.81
N ASP A 637 15.96 -7.06 -14.70
CA ASP A 637 16.77 -7.06 -13.49
C ASP A 637 16.91 -5.62 -12.95
N ASN A 638 16.82 -5.44 -11.67
CA ASN A 638 16.86 -4.14 -10.96
C ASN A 638 15.63 -3.23 -11.06
N LEU A 639 14.65 -3.50 -11.92
CA LEU A 639 13.49 -2.62 -12.05
C LEU A 639 12.65 -2.61 -10.76
N LEU A 640 12.59 -3.74 -10.06
CA LEU A 640 11.89 -3.83 -8.77
C LEU A 640 12.62 -3.12 -7.63
N SER A 641 13.89 -2.80 -7.77
CA SER A 641 14.69 -2.15 -6.71
C SER A 641 14.32 -0.69 -6.43
N ILE A 642 13.42 -0.10 -7.22
CA ILE A 642 12.85 1.23 -6.92
C ILE A 642 11.82 1.19 -5.77
N PHE A 643 11.28 0.01 -5.48
CA PHE A 643 10.32 -0.21 -4.41
C PHE A 643 11.02 -0.65 -3.12
N ASP A 644 10.41 -0.36 -1.98
CA ASP A 644 10.68 -1.08 -0.76
C ASP A 644 9.82 -2.36 -0.69
N GLU A 645 10.01 -3.19 0.34
CA GLU A 645 9.28 -4.46 0.49
C GLU A 645 7.77 -4.27 0.71
N ASN A 646 7.35 -3.15 1.31
CA ASN A 646 5.94 -2.84 1.51
C ASN A 646 5.29 -2.39 0.20
N GLU A 647 5.97 -1.53 -0.54
CA GLU A 647 5.54 -1.09 -1.86
C GLU A 647 5.53 -2.25 -2.86
N LEU A 648 6.51 -3.19 -2.76
CA LEU A 648 6.54 -4.38 -3.60
C LEU A 648 5.35 -5.29 -3.30
N GLU A 649 4.97 -5.47 -2.03
CA GLU A 649 3.75 -6.20 -1.70
C GLU A 649 2.51 -5.56 -2.33
N LEU A 650 2.36 -4.23 -2.22
CA LEU A 650 1.26 -3.52 -2.85
C LEU A 650 1.25 -3.66 -4.38
N LEU A 651 2.42 -3.68 -4.99
CA LEU A 651 2.55 -3.87 -6.44
C LEU A 651 2.11 -5.27 -6.87
N LEU A 652 2.52 -6.30 -6.13
CA LEU A 652 2.26 -7.72 -6.43
C LEU A 652 0.83 -8.14 -6.05
N CYS A 653 0.43 -7.84 -4.83
CA CYS A 653 -0.74 -8.46 -4.20
C CYS A 653 -1.92 -7.49 -4.02
N GLY A 654 -1.73 -6.18 -4.20
CA GLY A 654 -2.75 -5.18 -3.92
C GLY A 654 -3.01 -4.98 -2.42
N THR A 655 -4.15 -4.37 -2.10
CA THR A 655 -4.57 -4.15 -0.70
C THR A 655 -5.38 -5.34 -0.20
N GLY A 656 -5.23 -5.69 1.08
CA GLY A 656 -6.05 -6.71 1.73
C GLY A 656 -7.27 -6.14 2.47
N GLU A 657 -7.47 -4.83 2.42
CA GLU A 657 -8.60 -4.15 3.07
C GLU A 657 -9.62 -3.68 2.04
N TYR A 658 -10.88 -4.09 2.21
CA TYR A 658 -11.98 -3.71 1.34
C TYR A 658 -12.78 -2.59 2.01
N SER A 659 -12.68 -1.39 1.47
CA SER A 659 -13.45 -0.25 1.92
C SER A 659 -14.79 -0.20 1.21
N ILE A 660 -15.89 -0.32 1.95
CA ILE A 660 -17.25 -0.19 1.41
C ILE A 660 -17.49 1.23 0.90
N ALA A 661 -16.91 2.24 1.54
CA ALA A 661 -16.98 3.62 1.08
C ALA A 661 -16.29 3.80 -0.29
N ASP A 662 -15.12 3.18 -0.48
CA ASP A 662 -14.41 3.18 -1.76
C ASP A 662 -15.21 2.41 -2.83
N PHE A 663 -15.80 1.26 -2.48
CA PHE A 663 -16.65 0.48 -3.38
C PHE A 663 -17.86 1.32 -3.84
N ARG A 664 -18.57 1.96 -2.91
CA ARG A 664 -19.71 2.83 -3.23
C ARG A 664 -19.33 4.03 -4.10
N ALA A 665 -18.13 4.57 -3.94
CA ALA A 665 -17.64 5.70 -4.72
C ALA A 665 -17.31 5.35 -6.18
N HIS A 666 -16.96 4.09 -6.46
CA HIS A 666 -16.32 3.71 -7.73
C HIS A 666 -17.00 2.59 -8.51
N HIS A 667 -18.27 2.29 -8.21
CA HIS A 667 -19.07 1.34 -8.95
C HIS A 667 -19.96 2.01 -10.01
N ILE A 668 -20.50 1.20 -10.92
CA ILE A 668 -21.48 1.61 -11.93
C ILE A 668 -22.77 0.83 -11.67
N VAL A 669 -23.92 1.48 -11.78
CA VAL A 669 -25.23 0.87 -11.64
C VAL A 669 -25.94 0.87 -12.99
N ASN A 670 -26.36 -0.32 -13.45
CA ASN A 670 -27.08 -0.52 -14.69
C ASN A 670 -28.47 -1.07 -14.40
N GLY A 671 -29.44 -0.21 -14.29
CA GLY A 671 -30.81 -0.51 -14.00
C GLY A 671 -31.50 0.67 -13.30
N ASN A 672 -32.79 0.83 -13.51
CA ASN A 672 -33.55 1.99 -12.99
C ASN A 672 -34.94 1.62 -12.51
N SER A 673 -35.30 0.33 -12.39
CA SER A 673 -36.63 -0.06 -11.87
C SER A 673 -36.68 0.14 -10.35
N ALA A 674 -37.92 0.24 -9.83
CA ALA A 674 -38.14 0.37 -8.39
C ALA A 674 -37.68 -0.87 -7.61
N GLU A 675 -37.94 -2.04 -8.20
CA GLU A 675 -37.55 -3.34 -7.69
C GLU A 675 -36.02 -3.44 -7.58
N PHE A 676 -35.31 -3.06 -8.63
CA PHE A 676 -33.86 -3.09 -8.63
C PHE A 676 -33.24 -2.11 -7.62
N ARG A 677 -33.80 -0.92 -7.47
CA ARG A 677 -33.35 0.04 -6.45
C ARG A 677 -33.51 -0.51 -5.03
N ARG A 678 -34.61 -1.24 -4.77
CA ARG A 678 -34.84 -1.94 -3.51
C ARG A 678 -33.77 -3.00 -3.27
N VAL A 679 -33.52 -3.87 -4.25
CA VAL A 679 -32.48 -4.91 -4.17
C VAL A 679 -31.08 -4.30 -4.03
N LEU A 680 -30.79 -3.22 -4.72
CA LEU A 680 -29.53 -2.48 -4.58
C LEU A 680 -29.38 -1.90 -3.16
N GLY A 681 -30.44 -1.44 -2.54
CA GLY A 681 -30.45 -1.04 -1.12
C GLY A 681 -30.13 -2.21 -0.20
N TRP A 682 -30.72 -3.38 -0.44
CA TRP A 682 -30.41 -4.62 0.29
C TRP A 682 -28.98 -5.09 0.09
N PHE A 683 -28.46 -4.97 -1.13
CA PHE A 683 -27.06 -5.29 -1.43
C PHE A 683 -26.09 -4.46 -0.55
N TRP A 684 -26.33 -3.15 -0.48
CA TRP A 684 -25.47 -2.29 0.35
C TRP A 684 -25.64 -2.56 1.85
N ALA A 685 -26.83 -2.93 2.30
CA ALA A 685 -27.07 -3.33 3.68
C ALA A 685 -26.32 -4.63 4.02
N ALA A 686 -26.42 -5.64 3.15
CA ALA A 686 -25.75 -6.92 3.33
C ALA A 686 -24.22 -6.75 3.42
N ILE A 687 -23.60 -6.16 2.40
CA ILE A 687 -22.14 -6.04 2.37
C ILE A 687 -21.55 -5.13 3.46
N SER A 688 -22.35 -4.23 4.02
CA SER A 688 -21.93 -3.39 5.15
C SER A 688 -21.71 -4.19 6.43
N ASN A 689 -22.33 -5.36 6.54
CA ASN A 689 -22.22 -6.27 7.68
C ASN A 689 -21.26 -7.43 7.43
N TRP A 690 -20.75 -7.56 6.20
CA TRP A 690 -19.90 -8.68 5.82
C TRP A 690 -18.45 -8.51 6.33
N ASN A 691 -17.85 -9.65 6.63
CA ASN A 691 -16.42 -9.71 6.95
C ASN A 691 -15.55 -9.63 5.68
N GLN A 692 -14.24 -9.48 5.86
CA GLN A 692 -13.29 -9.35 4.75
C GLN A 692 -13.26 -10.61 3.86
N THR A 693 -13.56 -11.79 4.41
CA THR A 693 -13.60 -13.05 3.64
C THR A 693 -14.79 -13.08 2.68
N GLU A 694 -15.96 -12.62 3.14
CA GLU A 694 -17.17 -12.52 2.31
C GLU A 694 -17.01 -11.46 1.21
N MET A 695 -16.39 -10.33 1.54
CA MET A 695 -16.03 -9.29 0.56
C MET A 695 -15.03 -9.81 -0.49
N ALA A 696 -14.04 -10.59 -0.07
CA ALA A 696 -13.08 -11.22 -0.98
C ALA A 696 -13.78 -12.19 -1.94
N ARG A 697 -14.74 -12.99 -1.44
CA ARG A 697 -15.54 -13.92 -2.27
C ARG A 697 -16.44 -13.17 -3.25
N LEU A 698 -17.08 -12.09 -2.83
CA LEU A 698 -17.88 -11.24 -3.72
C LEU A 698 -17.01 -10.69 -4.86
N LEU A 699 -15.86 -10.16 -4.52
CA LEU A 699 -14.93 -9.62 -5.51
C LEU A 699 -14.44 -10.73 -6.46
N GLN A 700 -14.09 -11.90 -5.92
CA GLN A 700 -13.71 -13.07 -6.70
C GLN A 700 -14.84 -13.52 -7.63
N PHE A 701 -16.05 -13.65 -7.12
CA PHE A 701 -17.22 -14.04 -7.90
C PHE A 701 -17.48 -13.09 -9.07
N THR A 702 -17.34 -11.78 -8.83
CA THR A 702 -17.63 -10.75 -9.83
C THR A 702 -16.49 -10.44 -10.78
N THR A 703 -15.24 -10.49 -10.31
CA THR A 703 -14.06 -10.05 -11.09
C THR A 703 -13.08 -11.16 -11.44
N GLY A 704 -13.27 -12.36 -10.89
CA GLY A 704 -12.34 -13.46 -11.01
C GLY A 704 -11.08 -13.34 -10.13
N CYS A 705 -11.00 -12.30 -9.29
CA CYS A 705 -9.87 -12.09 -8.38
C CYS A 705 -10.35 -11.60 -7.03
N SER A 706 -9.82 -12.17 -5.93
CA SER A 706 -10.20 -11.78 -4.57
C SER A 706 -9.49 -10.56 -4.05
N GLN A 707 -8.54 -10.02 -4.81
CA GLN A 707 -7.71 -8.89 -4.38
C GLN A 707 -7.95 -7.67 -5.25
N LEU A 708 -7.94 -6.51 -4.63
CA LEU A 708 -8.04 -5.23 -5.31
C LEU A 708 -6.65 -4.75 -5.77
N PRO A 709 -6.59 -3.95 -6.84
CA PRO A 709 -5.41 -3.17 -7.15
C PRO A 709 -5.03 -2.25 -5.98
N PRO A 710 -3.78 -1.76 -5.91
CA PRO A 710 -3.31 -0.88 -4.83
C PRO A 710 -4.17 0.37 -4.60
N GLY A 711 -4.77 0.93 -5.65
CA GLY A 711 -5.68 2.07 -5.57
C GLY A 711 -7.14 1.71 -5.25
N GLY A 712 -7.44 0.47 -4.87
CA GLY A 712 -8.77 0.01 -4.49
C GLY A 712 -9.74 -0.15 -5.67
N PHE A 713 -11.03 -0.01 -5.41
CA PHE A 713 -12.09 -0.13 -6.43
C PHE A 713 -11.97 0.91 -7.55
N GLN A 714 -11.36 2.05 -7.27
CA GLN A 714 -11.12 3.10 -8.26
C GLN A 714 -10.29 2.61 -9.45
N GLU A 715 -9.36 1.69 -9.23
CA GLU A 715 -8.42 1.21 -10.25
C GLU A 715 -8.94 -0.04 -10.99
N LEU A 716 -10.11 -0.56 -10.64
CA LEU A 716 -10.72 -1.64 -11.41
C LEU A 716 -11.07 -1.16 -12.83
N ASN A 717 -10.65 -1.92 -13.84
CA ASN A 717 -10.94 -1.64 -15.24
C ASN A 717 -11.36 -2.95 -15.94
N PRO A 718 -12.61 -3.08 -16.40
CA PRO A 718 -13.75 -2.16 -16.21
C PRO A 718 -14.06 -1.91 -14.72
N ARG A 719 -14.73 -0.80 -14.41
CA ARG A 719 -15.22 -0.55 -13.05
C ARG A 719 -16.19 -1.66 -12.63
N PHE A 720 -16.31 -1.88 -11.33
CA PHE A 720 -17.28 -2.82 -10.80
C PHE A 720 -18.71 -2.38 -11.17
N GLN A 721 -19.49 -3.26 -11.78
CA GLN A 721 -20.84 -2.95 -12.26
C GLN A 721 -21.86 -3.78 -11.49
N ILE A 722 -22.94 -3.16 -11.09
CA ILE A 722 -24.10 -3.83 -10.50
C ILE A 722 -25.27 -3.62 -11.47
N THR A 723 -25.79 -4.72 -12.00
CA THR A 723 -26.77 -4.71 -13.08
C THR A 723 -28.06 -5.43 -12.65
N ALA A 724 -29.20 -4.89 -13.04
CA ALA A 724 -30.48 -5.58 -12.86
C ALA A 724 -30.54 -6.82 -13.76
N ALA A 725 -30.83 -7.98 -13.17
CA ALA A 725 -31.16 -9.18 -13.94
C ALA A 725 -32.66 -9.25 -14.20
N PRO A 726 -33.11 -9.70 -15.39
CA PRO A 726 -34.54 -9.79 -15.74
C PRO A 726 -35.25 -11.00 -15.13
N THR A 727 -34.73 -11.55 -14.05
CA THR A 727 -35.19 -12.78 -13.39
C THR A 727 -35.67 -12.48 -11.97
N PHE A 728 -36.53 -13.33 -11.42
CA PHE A 728 -37.02 -13.23 -10.05
C PHE A 728 -36.68 -14.49 -9.27
N GLY A 729 -36.15 -14.31 -8.06
CA GLY A 729 -35.82 -15.39 -7.11
C GLY A 729 -34.66 -16.32 -7.52
N ASN A 730 -34.02 -16.10 -8.66
CA ASN A 730 -32.87 -16.86 -9.10
C ASN A 730 -31.60 -16.44 -8.34
N LEU A 731 -30.55 -17.24 -8.41
CA LEU A 731 -29.26 -16.83 -7.87
C LEU A 731 -28.67 -15.65 -8.65
N PRO A 732 -27.95 -14.72 -7.97
CA PRO A 732 -27.13 -13.72 -8.65
C PRO A 732 -26.13 -14.38 -9.58
N THR A 733 -25.86 -13.75 -10.71
CA THR A 733 -24.84 -14.20 -11.67
C THR A 733 -23.78 -13.12 -11.85
N ALA A 734 -22.62 -13.51 -12.36
CA ALA A 734 -21.54 -12.58 -12.63
C ALA A 734 -20.90 -12.78 -13.99
N HIS A 735 -20.49 -11.68 -14.63
CA HIS A 735 -19.71 -11.64 -15.85
C HIS A 735 -18.34 -11.06 -15.55
N THR A 736 -17.38 -11.92 -15.27
CA THR A 736 -16.04 -11.53 -14.81
C THR A 736 -15.27 -10.69 -15.83
N CYS A 737 -15.55 -10.88 -17.14
CA CYS A 737 -14.94 -10.06 -18.20
C CYS A 737 -15.28 -8.59 -18.10
N PHE A 738 -16.44 -8.27 -17.51
CA PHE A 738 -16.95 -6.89 -17.35
C PHE A 738 -16.94 -6.41 -15.92
N ASN A 739 -16.44 -7.20 -14.97
CA ASN A 739 -16.56 -6.95 -13.53
C ASN A 739 -18.02 -6.66 -13.14
N GLN A 740 -18.94 -7.47 -13.65
CA GLN A 740 -20.38 -7.20 -13.58
C GLN A 740 -21.07 -8.24 -12.71
N LEU A 741 -21.80 -7.75 -11.71
CA LEU A 741 -22.71 -8.53 -10.86
C LEU A 741 -24.15 -8.28 -11.30
N CYS A 742 -24.88 -9.34 -11.62
CA CYS A 742 -26.27 -9.28 -12.02
C CYS A 742 -27.16 -9.72 -10.86
N LEU A 743 -28.03 -8.82 -10.41
CA LEU A 743 -28.92 -9.03 -9.28
C LEU A 743 -30.38 -9.22 -9.76
N PRO A 744 -30.96 -10.41 -9.55
CA PRO A 744 -32.38 -10.64 -9.71
C PRO A 744 -33.21 -9.89 -8.69
N ASP A 745 -34.54 -9.78 -8.93
CA ASP A 745 -35.49 -9.31 -7.93
C ASP A 745 -35.85 -10.42 -6.93
N TYR A 746 -36.18 -10.05 -5.69
CA TYR A 746 -36.52 -10.93 -4.58
C TYR A 746 -37.71 -10.42 -3.77
N GLU A 747 -38.39 -11.33 -3.08
CA GLU A 747 -39.51 -11.00 -2.21
C GLU A 747 -39.08 -10.32 -0.90
N SER A 748 -37.95 -10.74 -0.32
CA SER A 748 -37.48 -10.25 0.96
C SER A 748 -35.95 -10.10 1.02
N TYR A 749 -35.51 -9.30 1.98
CA TYR A 749 -34.06 -9.12 2.26
C TYR A 749 -33.36 -10.46 2.61
N GLU A 750 -34.02 -11.27 3.45
CA GLU A 750 -33.45 -12.56 3.89
C GLU A 750 -33.27 -13.54 2.73
N HIS A 751 -34.22 -13.52 1.78
CA HIS A 751 -34.11 -14.35 0.57
C HIS A 751 -32.98 -13.87 -0.31
N PHE A 752 -32.86 -12.55 -0.53
CA PHE A 752 -31.78 -11.91 -1.28
C PHE A 752 -30.41 -12.23 -0.66
N GLU A 753 -30.24 -11.99 0.65
CA GLU A 753 -28.95 -12.19 1.32
C GLU A 753 -28.49 -13.65 1.26
N ARG A 754 -29.41 -14.61 1.50
CA ARG A 754 -29.10 -16.04 1.35
C ARG A 754 -28.72 -16.41 -0.08
N ALA A 755 -29.44 -15.92 -1.07
CA ALA A 755 -29.13 -16.17 -2.48
C ALA A 755 -27.77 -15.59 -2.88
N LEU A 756 -27.44 -14.39 -2.41
CA LEU A 756 -26.16 -13.75 -2.69
C LEU A 756 -24.99 -14.49 -1.98
N LEU A 757 -25.16 -14.84 -0.71
CA LEU A 757 -24.15 -15.63 0.02
C LEU A 757 -23.94 -17.01 -0.63
N LEU A 758 -25.01 -17.67 -1.06
CA LEU A 758 -24.91 -18.94 -1.75
C LEU A 758 -24.17 -18.79 -3.08
N ALA A 759 -24.52 -17.77 -3.88
CA ALA A 759 -23.87 -17.50 -5.16
C ALA A 759 -22.36 -17.26 -5.02
N ILE A 760 -21.94 -16.45 -4.06
CA ILE A 760 -20.51 -16.18 -3.84
C ILE A 760 -19.75 -17.34 -3.18
N SER A 761 -20.45 -18.27 -2.52
CA SER A 761 -19.84 -19.43 -1.89
C SER A 761 -19.66 -20.59 -2.86
N GLU A 762 -20.68 -20.87 -3.68
CA GLU A 762 -20.72 -22.01 -4.60
C GLU A 762 -20.32 -21.64 -6.02
N GLY A 763 -20.52 -20.38 -6.43
CA GLY A 763 -20.27 -19.90 -7.78
C GLY A 763 -18.79 -19.70 -8.14
N THR A 764 -17.86 -20.04 -7.26
CA THR A 764 -16.41 -19.89 -7.52
C THR A 764 -15.82 -21.08 -8.30
N GLU A 765 -16.57 -22.14 -8.49
CA GLU A 765 -16.15 -23.30 -9.28
C GLU A 765 -16.84 -23.28 -10.66
N GLY A 766 -16.11 -22.91 -11.69
CA GLY A 766 -16.51 -23.04 -13.09
C GLY A 766 -17.12 -21.80 -13.73
N PHE A 767 -16.29 -20.94 -14.29
CA PHE A 767 -16.71 -19.83 -15.16
C PHE A 767 -16.91 -20.33 -16.61
N GLY A 768 -18.05 -20.95 -16.87
CA GLY A 768 -18.49 -21.24 -18.24
C GLY A 768 -19.54 -20.22 -18.68
N MET A 769 -19.47 -19.72 -19.91
CA MET A 769 -20.65 -19.08 -20.52
C MET A 769 -21.76 -20.14 -20.63
N VAL A 770 -22.90 -19.89 -20.00
CA VAL A 770 -24.17 -20.56 -20.33
C VAL A 770 -24.81 -19.80 -21.46
#